data_cfead797797ea9ebb7b39ca88afe67cd
#
_entry.id   cfead797797ea9ebb7b39ca88afe67cd
#
_cell.length_a   1.000
_cell.length_b   1.000
_cell.length_c   1.000
_cell.angle_alpha   90.00
_cell.angle_beta   90.00
_cell.angle_gamma   90.00
#
_symmetry.space_group_name_H-M   'P 1'
#
loop_
_entity.id
_entity.type
_entity.pdbx_description
1 polymer ?
#
loop_
_entity_poly.entity_id
_entity_poly.type
_entity_poly.pdbx_seq_one_letter_code
_entity_poly.pdbx_strand_id
1 'polypeptide(L)'
;MSVVIEASGSTLPVICHWGRDLGPLDERALARVAEHAHATRVTSEPDQPIAVGVLPEPNQAWMGPPGLTGDRAGRAGFPDFDDVVVDVEQVDSATIAHRLVATATDAANRLAVRLEFELLRSGLLRVHAVVRNDGEERYRLDGLDLALPVPGRTAELLDFSGRHGGERRPQRATITDGTHVREQRRGRPGPDATTLLVAGTEGFAFDRGEVWAVHLGWSGNQRLWAHRTNGGRTALGGGELLLPGEVELDPGEEYEMPWLYAAYGVGLDDASARIHDALRARPTHPAVGRPVTLNTWEAVYFDHTLEPLHELAEIAAEVGVERFVLDDGWFLGRRHDRAGLGDWVVDSDVWPHGLAPLVDRVRGLGMQFGIWFEPEMVNPDSRLARAHPEWILSPQHRDAPLARQQLVLNVGHPDARAHLRDRIVQLVTEHRIDYVKWDHNRDLVEPVDRLTGRAGVHRQTQAVYALIDEIRAACPWLEIESCSAGGGRIDLGIAERTDRFWTSDSNDPLERQRIQRWTSLLMPPELLGAHVGAATAHVTGRTSSIDFRAITAMIGSFGIEWDLRQATPHERAALTGWISEFVRLRPLIERGRLHRLESEPAIIAQTIVSADRRHAVATIATIDSPAHLPGPALRLAGLDPAASYRVARVRPEVAADPTSTRRQPDWWSEAGVWPGAVLAEVGLPMPILRPQEAGLIELVAL
;
A
#
# COMPACT_ATOMS: atom_id res chain seq x y z
N MET A 1 16.53 -14.21 -7.05
CA MET A 1 16.96 -14.01 -5.64
C MET A 1 17.20 -15.37 -5.02
N SER A 2 18.27 -15.52 -4.22
CA SER A 2 18.49 -16.72 -3.39
C SER A 2 18.17 -16.44 -1.94
N VAL A 3 17.65 -17.45 -1.25
CA VAL A 3 17.48 -17.50 0.20
C VAL A 3 18.18 -18.74 0.71
N VAL A 4 19.11 -18.60 1.64
CA VAL A 4 19.79 -19.70 2.32
C VAL A 4 19.41 -19.68 3.78
N ILE A 5 18.84 -20.78 4.24
CA ILE A 5 18.37 -20.96 5.61
C ILE A 5 19.15 -22.13 6.21
N GLU A 6 19.79 -21.90 7.35
CA GLU A 6 20.34 -22.94 8.20
C GLU A 6 19.26 -23.43 9.16
N ALA A 7 19.05 -24.72 9.17
CA ALA A 7 18.10 -25.36 10.07
C ALA A 7 18.77 -26.58 10.72
N SER A 8 18.90 -26.56 12.04
CA SER A 8 19.38 -27.67 12.84
C SER A 8 18.23 -28.20 13.70
N GLY A 9 18.28 -29.46 14.10
CA GLY A 9 17.25 -30.04 14.97
C GLY A 9 17.20 -29.48 16.40
N SER A 10 18.04 -28.51 16.74
CA SER A 10 18.21 -28.00 18.10
C SER A 10 18.06 -26.49 18.25
N THR A 11 17.90 -25.75 17.16
CA THR A 11 17.71 -24.29 17.15
C THR A 11 16.76 -23.87 16.06
N LEU A 12 16.04 -22.78 16.29
CA LEU A 12 15.17 -22.19 15.28
C LEU A 12 15.95 -21.80 14.01
N PRO A 13 15.31 -21.79 12.84
CA PRO A 13 15.96 -21.44 11.58
C PRO A 13 16.63 -20.07 11.58
N VAL A 14 17.83 -20.01 10.98
CA VAL A 14 18.60 -18.78 10.77
C VAL A 14 18.68 -18.51 9.27
N ILE A 15 18.29 -17.31 8.84
CA ILE A 15 18.52 -16.87 7.46
C ILE A 15 19.99 -16.45 7.33
N CYS A 16 20.77 -17.23 6.58
CA CYS A 16 22.19 -16.95 6.33
C CYS A 16 22.39 -15.99 5.16
N HIS A 17 21.49 -16.02 4.20
CA HIS A 17 21.49 -15.11 3.03
C HIS A 17 20.07 -14.94 2.49
N TRP A 18 19.71 -13.73 2.16
CA TRP A 18 18.61 -13.39 1.27
C TRP A 18 19.00 -12.18 0.44
N GLY A 19 18.96 -12.32 -0.87
CA GLY A 19 19.51 -11.27 -1.72
C GLY A 19 19.80 -11.72 -3.15
N ARG A 20 20.91 -11.23 -3.70
CA ARG A 20 21.36 -11.59 -5.05
C ARG A 20 21.37 -13.09 -5.24
N ASP A 21 20.98 -13.53 -6.42
CA ASP A 21 21.05 -14.94 -6.79
C ASP A 21 22.50 -15.44 -6.75
N LEU A 22 22.72 -16.49 -5.98
CA LEU A 22 24.01 -17.14 -5.80
C LEU A 22 24.26 -18.25 -6.82
N GLY A 23 23.25 -18.57 -7.66
CA GLY A 23 23.28 -19.72 -8.53
C GLY A 23 23.28 -21.07 -7.78
N PRO A 24 23.53 -22.19 -8.46
CA PRO A 24 23.58 -23.50 -7.82
C PRO A 24 24.79 -23.59 -6.86
N LEU A 25 24.51 -23.98 -5.61
CA LEU A 25 25.53 -24.19 -4.58
C LEU A 25 25.58 -25.67 -4.21
N ASP A 26 26.78 -26.22 -4.04
CA ASP A 26 26.97 -27.52 -3.42
C ASP A 26 26.95 -27.42 -1.89
N GLU A 27 26.90 -28.56 -1.20
CA GLU A 27 26.86 -28.64 0.26
C GLU A 27 28.02 -27.90 0.94
N ARG A 28 29.22 -27.94 0.34
CA ARG A 28 30.39 -27.25 0.87
C ARG A 28 30.24 -25.72 0.78
N ALA A 29 29.70 -25.23 -0.32
CA ALA A 29 29.43 -23.79 -0.50
C ALA A 29 28.31 -23.33 0.45
N LEU A 30 27.26 -24.12 0.62
CA LEU A 30 26.18 -23.82 1.59
C LEU A 30 26.72 -23.76 3.02
N ALA A 31 27.60 -24.73 3.42
CA ALA A 31 28.25 -24.70 4.74
C ALA A 31 29.09 -23.43 4.96
N ARG A 32 29.73 -22.89 3.91
CA ARG A 32 30.48 -21.63 4.01
C ARG A 32 29.58 -20.41 4.15
N VAL A 33 28.41 -20.42 3.51
CA VAL A 33 27.40 -19.34 3.70
C VAL A 33 26.87 -19.37 5.12
N ALA A 34 26.59 -20.56 5.67
CA ALA A 34 26.15 -20.73 7.05
C ALA A 34 27.23 -20.27 8.06
N GLU A 35 28.49 -20.71 7.87
CA GLU A 35 29.62 -20.27 8.71
C GLU A 35 29.75 -18.73 8.78
N HIS A 36 29.50 -18.04 7.66
CA HIS A 36 29.56 -16.57 7.60
C HIS A 36 28.41 -15.91 8.39
N ALA A 37 27.29 -16.57 8.54
CA ALA A 37 26.14 -16.03 9.29
C ALA A 37 26.38 -15.99 10.80
N HIS A 38 27.28 -16.84 11.32
CA HIS A 38 27.63 -16.86 12.73
C HIS A 38 28.73 -15.85 13.08
N ALA A 39 28.54 -15.13 14.19
CA ALA A 39 29.53 -14.18 14.68
C ALA A 39 30.73 -14.92 15.26
N THR A 40 31.93 -14.38 15.08
CA THR A 40 33.10 -14.83 15.82
C THR A 40 32.95 -14.39 17.28
N ARG A 41 33.26 -15.29 18.22
CA ARG A 41 33.29 -14.98 19.66
C ARG A 41 34.27 -13.84 19.95
N VAL A 42 33.82 -12.85 20.69
CA VAL A 42 34.61 -11.69 21.09
C VAL A 42 34.77 -11.70 22.63
N THR A 43 35.92 -11.24 23.13
CA THR A 43 36.16 -11.11 24.55
C THR A 43 35.15 -10.16 25.20
N SER A 44 34.61 -10.51 26.33
CA SER A 44 33.57 -9.78 27.08
C SER A 44 32.18 -9.81 26.48
N GLU A 45 31.94 -10.61 25.48
CA GLU A 45 30.62 -10.97 24.96
C GLU A 45 30.22 -12.35 25.51
N PRO A 46 28.95 -12.80 25.35
CA PRO A 46 28.53 -14.16 25.74
C PRO A 46 29.43 -15.24 25.13
N ASP A 47 29.57 -16.34 25.86
CA ASP A 47 30.50 -17.42 25.46
C ASP A 47 30.08 -18.14 24.18
N GLN A 48 28.86 -17.98 23.74
CA GLN A 48 28.36 -18.49 22.45
C GLN A 48 28.31 -17.38 21.40
N PRO A 49 28.51 -17.71 20.13
CA PRO A 49 28.35 -16.73 19.04
C PRO A 49 26.92 -16.17 19.00
N ILE A 50 26.81 -14.86 18.79
CA ILE A 50 25.50 -14.23 18.57
C ILE A 50 24.91 -14.73 17.25
N ALA A 51 23.75 -15.34 17.27
CA ALA A 51 22.98 -15.66 16.09
C ALA A 51 21.77 -14.72 15.96
N VAL A 52 21.50 -14.25 14.74
CA VAL A 52 20.27 -13.52 14.44
C VAL A 52 19.27 -14.53 13.89
N GLY A 53 18.55 -15.20 14.80
CA GLY A 53 17.43 -16.07 14.43
C GLY A 53 16.28 -15.29 13.80
N VAL A 54 15.46 -15.97 13.02
CA VAL A 54 14.25 -15.34 12.42
C VAL A 54 13.26 -14.93 13.52
N LEU A 55 13.15 -15.73 14.57
CA LEU A 55 12.55 -15.34 15.86
C LEU A 55 13.69 -15.10 16.85
N PRO A 56 14.13 -13.84 17.07
CA PRO A 56 15.32 -13.58 17.90
C PRO A 56 15.10 -13.95 19.36
N GLU A 57 15.99 -14.81 19.88
CA GLU A 57 15.92 -15.35 21.23
C GLU A 57 17.10 -14.85 22.09
N PRO A 58 16.86 -14.41 23.34
CA PRO A 58 17.93 -14.00 24.25
C PRO A 58 18.94 -15.12 24.57
N ASN A 59 18.53 -16.39 24.57
CA ASN A 59 19.41 -17.57 24.79
C ASN A 59 20.43 -17.74 23.64
N GLN A 60 20.20 -17.16 22.45
CA GLN A 60 21.14 -17.06 21.35
C GLN A 60 22.06 -15.83 21.44
N ALA A 61 22.21 -15.28 22.65
CA ALA A 61 22.97 -14.05 22.93
C ALA A 61 22.48 -12.79 22.17
N TRP A 62 21.26 -12.82 21.67
CA TRP A 62 20.67 -11.64 21.02
C TRP A 62 20.27 -10.59 22.05
N MET A 63 20.80 -9.35 21.91
CA MET A 63 20.55 -8.21 22.80
C MET A 63 19.77 -7.08 22.13
N GLY A 64 19.26 -7.32 20.91
CA GLY A 64 18.36 -6.42 20.19
C GLY A 64 16.89 -6.62 20.57
N PRO A 65 15.94 -6.10 19.76
CA PRO A 65 14.52 -6.35 19.96
C PRO A 65 14.22 -7.84 20.02
N PRO A 66 13.55 -8.34 21.08
CA PRO A 66 13.24 -9.77 21.22
C PRO A 66 12.17 -10.21 20.22
N GLY A 67 12.22 -11.48 19.80
CA GLY A 67 11.23 -12.06 18.90
C GLY A 67 9.89 -12.28 19.58
N LEU A 68 9.87 -12.95 20.72
CA LEU A 68 8.67 -13.21 21.51
C LEU A 68 8.77 -12.50 22.86
N THR A 69 7.72 -11.75 23.20
CA THR A 69 7.56 -11.14 24.53
C THR A 69 6.19 -11.51 25.09
N GLY A 70 6.18 -11.98 26.32
CA GLY A 70 4.96 -12.39 27.00
C GLY A 70 5.27 -13.07 28.32
N ASP A 71 4.25 -13.43 29.06
CA ASP A 71 4.42 -14.10 30.37
C ASP A 71 3.16 -14.85 30.84
N ARG A 72 3.36 -15.71 31.86
CA ARG A 72 2.30 -16.27 32.71
C ARG A 72 2.47 -15.72 34.12
N ALA A 73 1.79 -14.64 34.44
CA ALA A 73 1.88 -13.97 35.76
C ALA A 73 3.34 -13.69 36.17
N GLY A 74 4.14 -13.14 35.25
CA GLY A 74 5.56 -12.82 35.45
C GLY A 74 6.53 -14.02 35.32
N ARG A 75 6.06 -15.17 34.88
CA ARG A 75 6.87 -16.37 34.56
C ARG A 75 6.85 -16.66 33.06
N ALA A 76 7.74 -17.54 32.60
CA ALA A 76 7.84 -17.94 31.20
C ALA A 76 8.11 -16.77 30.21
N GLY A 77 8.86 -15.75 30.67
CA GLY A 77 9.21 -14.58 29.89
C GLY A 77 10.43 -14.73 28.95
N PHE A 78 11.13 -15.87 29.06
CA PHE A 78 12.31 -16.18 28.23
C PHE A 78 12.13 -17.55 27.60
N PRO A 79 11.45 -17.64 26.47
CA PRO A 79 11.28 -18.90 25.77
C PRO A 79 12.62 -19.41 25.21
N ASP A 80 12.76 -20.74 25.19
CA ASP A 80 13.89 -21.48 24.63
C ASP A 80 13.32 -22.60 23.75
N PHE A 81 13.21 -22.35 22.46
CA PHE A 81 12.62 -23.30 21.52
C PHE A 81 13.68 -24.30 21.05
N ASP A 82 13.56 -25.51 21.54
CA ASP A 82 14.32 -26.68 21.10
C ASP A 82 13.39 -27.68 20.37
N ASP A 83 13.81 -28.91 20.15
CA ASP A 83 13.02 -29.93 19.43
C ASP A 83 12.43 -29.41 18.12
N VAL A 84 13.33 -28.89 17.27
CA VAL A 84 12.95 -28.24 16.01
C VAL A 84 12.78 -29.28 14.91
N VAL A 85 11.60 -29.30 14.31
CA VAL A 85 11.28 -30.11 13.13
C VAL A 85 11.14 -29.19 11.93
N VAL A 86 11.86 -29.48 10.86
CA VAL A 86 11.82 -28.68 9.61
C VAL A 86 11.32 -29.54 8.47
N ASP A 87 10.32 -29.03 7.76
CA ASP A 87 9.79 -29.63 6.54
C ASP A 87 9.94 -28.66 5.37
N VAL A 88 10.47 -29.17 4.26
CA VAL A 88 10.57 -28.44 3.00
C VAL A 88 9.51 -28.95 2.06
N GLU A 89 8.42 -28.22 1.98
CA GLU A 89 7.27 -28.62 1.19
C GLU A 89 7.48 -28.34 -0.31
N GLN A 90 7.19 -29.35 -1.15
CA GLN A 90 7.00 -29.13 -2.58
C GLN A 90 5.59 -28.59 -2.82
N VAL A 91 5.50 -27.31 -3.19
CA VAL A 91 4.22 -26.65 -3.40
C VAL A 91 3.93 -26.58 -4.90
N ASP A 92 2.84 -27.22 -5.35
CA ASP A 92 2.29 -26.99 -6.69
C ASP A 92 1.43 -25.72 -6.69
N SER A 93 2.09 -24.57 -6.86
CA SER A 93 1.47 -23.24 -6.80
C SER A 93 1.93 -22.37 -7.96
N ALA A 94 1.00 -21.59 -8.49
CA ALA A 94 1.32 -20.57 -9.50
C ALA A 94 2.12 -19.39 -8.91
N THR A 95 2.01 -19.16 -7.60
CA THR A 95 2.60 -17.98 -6.93
C THR A 95 3.79 -18.31 -6.04
N ILE A 96 3.80 -19.49 -5.38
CA ILE A 96 4.85 -19.92 -4.45
C ILE A 96 5.86 -20.79 -5.21
N ALA A 97 7.15 -20.48 -5.09
CA ALA A 97 8.23 -21.29 -5.66
C ALA A 97 8.73 -22.35 -4.66
N HIS A 98 8.92 -21.93 -3.38
CA HIS A 98 9.43 -22.79 -2.31
C HIS A 98 8.74 -22.43 -1.00
N ARG A 99 8.46 -23.44 -0.18
CA ARG A 99 7.93 -23.29 1.17
C ARG A 99 8.75 -24.12 2.14
N LEU A 100 9.06 -23.53 3.30
CA LEU A 100 9.67 -24.20 4.43
C LEU A 100 8.82 -23.92 5.66
N VAL A 101 8.53 -24.97 6.42
CA VAL A 101 7.84 -24.89 7.70
C VAL A 101 8.76 -25.45 8.78
N ALA A 102 8.95 -24.68 9.84
CA ALA A 102 9.65 -25.13 11.03
C ALA A 102 8.71 -25.08 12.23
N THR A 103 8.63 -26.16 12.98
CA THR A 103 7.89 -26.23 14.25
C THR A 103 8.87 -26.51 15.38
N ALA A 104 8.68 -25.86 16.52
CA ALA A 104 9.49 -26.07 17.70
C ALA A 104 8.65 -25.93 18.96
N THR A 105 9.14 -26.53 20.05
CA THR A 105 8.47 -26.47 21.35
C THR A 105 9.45 -25.98 22.42
N ASP A 106 8.91 -25.27 23.39
CA ASP A 106 9.57 -24.97 24.67
C ASP A 106 8.83 -25.73 25.75
N ALA A 107 9.38 -26.87 26.12
CA ALA A 107 8.77 -27.78 27.14
C ALA A 107 8.71 -27.15 28.53
N ALA A 108 9.69 -26.31 28.88
CA ALA A 108 9.76 -25.64 30.19
C ALA A 108 8.69 -24.56 30.35
N ASN A 109 8.51 -23.75 29.30
CA ASN A 109 7.53 -22.68 29.26
C ASN A 109 6.20 -23.11 28.65
N ARG A 110 6.08 -24.35 28.17
CA ARG A 110 4.84 -24.90 27.58
C ARG A 110 4.32 -24.00 26.45
N LEU A 111 5.21 -23.67 25.53
CA LEU A 111 4.90 -22.92 24.30
C LEU A 111 5.29 -23.75 23.07
N ALA A 112 4.56 -23.55 21.99
CA ALA A 112 4.96 -24.06 20.69
C ALA A 112 5.01 -22.89 19.68
N VAL A 113 5.92 -22.98 18.72
CA VAL A 113 6.03 -22.03 17.62
C VAL A 113 6.05 -22.76 16.29
N ARG A 114 5.39 -22.18 15.29
CA ARG A 114 5.45 -22.58 13.90
C ARG A 114 5.90 -21.38 13.07
N LEU A 115 7.00 -21.52 12.33
CA LEU A 115 7.54 -20.53 11.41
C LEU A 115 7.31 -21.00 9.99
N GLU A 116 6.80 -20.14 9.15
CA GLU A 116 6.60 -20.41 7.72
C GLU A 116 7.40 -19.42 6.88
N PHE A 117 8.10 -19.96 5.87
CA PHE A 117 8.88 -19.19 4.91
C PHE A 117 8.37 -19.51 3.53
N GLU A 118 7.99 -18.51 2.76
CA GLU A 118 7.59 -18.67 1.38
C GLU A 118 8.40 -17.76 0.48
N LEU A 119 9.13 -18.36 -0.46
CA LEU A 119 9.74 -17.64 -1.56
C LEU A 119 8.76 -17.66 -2.74
N LEU A 120 8.23 -16.49 -3.08
CA LEU A 120 7.30 -16.36 -4.19
C LEU A 120 8.05 -16.40 -5.54
N ARG A 121 7.37 -16.79 -6.62
CA ARG A 121 7.95 -16.83 -7.97
C ARG A 121 8.43 -15.47 -8.48
N SER A 122 7.87 -14.38 -7.94
CA SER A 122 8.36 -13.02 -8.19
C SER A 122 9.73 -12.73 -7.56
N GLY A 123 10.22 -13.61 -6.67
CA GLY A 123 11.41 -13.38 -5.85
C GLY A 123 11.13 -12.50 -4.63
N LEU A 124 9.89 -12.39 -4.18
CA LEU A 124 9.51 -11.83 -2.89
C LEU A 124 9.53 -12.93 -1.84
N LEU A 125 10.20 -12.71 -0.72
CA LEU A 125 10.15 -13.59 0.46
C LEU A 125 9.06 -13.07 1.39
N ARG A 126 8.30 -13.98 2.02
CA ARG A 126 7.46 -13.66 3.16
C ARG A 126 7.66 -14.66 4.28
N VAL A 127 7.58 -14.18 5.50
CA VAL A 127 7.79 -14.98 6.72
C VAL A 127 6.63 -14.73 7.69
N HIS A 128 6.24 -15.77 8.39
CA HIS A 128 5.08 -15.79 9.26
C HIS A 128 5.36 -16.65 10.50
N ALA A 129 4.77 -16.32 11.63
CA ALA A 129 4.88 -17.10 12.85
C ALA A 129 3.52 -17.29 13.51
N VAL A 130 3.34 -18.46 14.11
CA VAL A 130 2.22 -18.80 14.99
C VAL A 130 2.78 -19.24 16.32
N VAL A 131 2.27 -18.67 17.41
CA VAL A 131 2.62 -19.08 18.78
C VAL A 131 1.39 -19.71 19.42
N ARG A 132 1.57 -20.90 20.03
CA ARG A 132 0.50 -21.63 20.73
C ARG A 132 0.84 -21.77 22.23
N ASN A 133 -0.16 -21.59 23.07
CA ASN A 133 -0.08 -21.85 24.49
C ASN A 133 -0.41 -23.32 24.81
N ASP A 134 0.60 -24.14 25.04
CA ASP A 134 0.46 -25.56 25.46
C ASP A 134 0.41 -25.73 26.98
N GLY A 135 0.39 -24.60 27.73
CA GLY A 135 0.29 -24.60 29.18
C GLY A 135 -1.14 -24.74 29.69
N GLU A 136 -1.29 -24.92 30.99
CA GLU A 136 -2.58 -25.02 31.67
C GLU A 136 -3.12 -23.64 32.12
N GLU A 137 -2.24 -22.65 32.20
CA GLU A 137 -2.57 -21.27 32.54
C GLU A 137 -2.53 -20.37 31.30
N ARG A 138 -3.29 -19.28 31.36
CA ARG A 138 -3.30 -18.27 30.30
C ARG A 138 -1.91 -17.67 30.10
N TYR A 139 -1.53 -17.46 28.84
CA TYR A 139 -0.30 -16.76 28.45
C TYR A 139 -0.65 -15.38 27.90
N ARG A 140 -0.11 -14.33 28.50
CA ARG A 140 -0.21 -12.97 27.98
C ARG A 140 0.86 -12.77 26.93
N LEU A 141 0.46 -12.43 25.71
CA LEU A 141 1.35 -12.10 24.63
C LEU A 141 1.46 -10.56 24.51
N ASP A 142 2.67 -10.03 24.66
CA ASP A 142 2.95 -8.60 24.53
C ASP A 142 3.59 -8.24 23.17
N GLY A 143 4.11 -9.21 22.42
CA GLY A 143 4.65 -9.00 21.08
C GLY A 143 5.24 -10.24 20.45
N LEU A 144 5.20 -10.27 19.12
CA LEU A 144 5.83 -11.28 18.28
C LEU A 144 6.41 -10.58 17.06
N ASP A 145 7.75 -10.44 17.04
CA ASP A 145 8.50 -9.79 15.98
C ASP A 145 9.43 -10.79 15.28
N LEU A 146 9.51 -10.72 13.97
CA LEU A 146 10.48 -11.47 13.18
C LEU A 146 11.64 -10.57 12.74
N ALA A 147 12.80 -11.17 12.54
CA ALA A 147 14.03 -10.51 12.14
C ALA A 147 14.65 -11.17 10.90
N LEU A 148 15.14 -10.35 9.97
CA LEU A 148 15.87 -10.79 8.79
C LEU A 148 17.23 -10.07 8.76
N PRO A 149 18.34 -10.82 8.82
CA PRO A 149 19.68 -10.22 8.81
C PRO A 149 19.96 -9.58 7.45
N VAL A 150 20.61 -8.42 7.45
CA VAL A 150 21.07 -7.76 6.22
C VAL A 150 22.60 -7.65 6.24
N PRO A 151 23.27 -7.67 5.07
CA PRO A 151 24.72 -7.64 5.00
C PRO A 151 25.33 -6.40 5.67
N GLY A 152 26.52 -6.57 6.25
CA GLY A 152 27.25 -5.47 6.91
C GLY A 152 27.65 -4.30 6.00
N ARG A 153 27.52 -4.45 4.66
CA ARG A 153 27.70 -3.37 3.69
C ARG A 153 26.50 -2.41 3.58
N THR A 154 25.41 -2.69 4.28
CA THR A 154 24.30 -1.72 4.39
C THR A 154 24.72 -0.53 5.23
N ALA A 155 24.45 0.69 4.74
CA ALA A 155 24.92 1.93 5.34
C ALA A 155 23.80 2.93 5.62
N GLU A 156 22.71 2.86 4.85
CA GLU A 156 21.62 3.82 4.92
C GLU A 156 20.27 3.14 5.13
N LEU A 157 19.37 3.84 5.81
CA LEU A 157 17.94 3.51 5.92
C LEU A 157 17.13 4.47 5.07
N LEU A 158 16.04 3.97 4.52
CA LEU A 158 14.94 4.75 3.97
C LEU A 158 13.64 4.30 4.62
N ASP A 159 12.91 5.24 5.16
CA ASP A 159 11.54 5.06 5.64
C ASP A 159 10.63 6.21 5.18
N PHE A 160 9.37 6.18 5.58
CA PHE A 160 8.39 7.16 5.16
C PHE A 160 7.68 7.77 6.35
N SER A 161 7.27 9.02 6.16
CA SER A 161 6.38 9.76 7.05
C SER A 161 5.33 10.47 6.21
N GLY A 162 4.56 11.37 6.80
CA GLY A 162 3.58 12.16 6.08
C GLY A 162 2.52 12.75 6.98
N ARG A 163 1.51 13.27 6.34
CA ARG A 163 0.28 13.78 6.95
C ARG A 163 -0.86 13.63 5.96
N HIS A 164 -2.08 13.82 6.38
CA HIS A 164 -3.24 13.94 5.49
C HIS A 164 -2.98 14.97 4.38
N GLY A 165 -3.17 14.58 3.13
CA GLY A 165 -2.91 15.38 1.94
C GLY A 165 -1.42 15.63 1.65
N GLY A 166 -0.52 14.86 2.26
CA GLY A 166 0.93 14.93 2.05
C GLY A 166 1.60 13.66 2.55
N GLU A 167 1.08 12.53 2.13
CA GLU A 167 1.51 11.18 2.49
C GLU A 167 2.85 10.80 1.83
N ARG A 168 3.49 9.78 2.34
CA ARG A 168 4.66 9.10 1.74
C ARG A 168 5.87 10.01 1.52
N ARG A 169 6.23 10.81 2.50
CA ARG A 169 7.46 11.61 2.47
C ARG A 169 8.65 10.73 2.84
N PRO A 170 9.63 10.56 1.93
CA PRO A 170 10.80 9.75 2.21
C PRO A 170 11.70 10.40 3.25
N GLN A 171 12.26 9.59 4.13
CA GLN A 171 13.24 9.97 5.12
C GLN A 171 14.45 9.05 5.01
N ARG A 172 15.65 9.62 4.88
CA ARG A 172 16.91 8.89 4.84
C ARG A 172 17.74 9.14 6.08
N ALA A 173 18.37 8.11 6.57
CA ALA A 173 19.28 8.17 7.70
C ALA A 173 20.45 7.19 7.51
N THR A 174 21.61 7.51 8.07
CA THR A 174 22.71 6.55 8.19
C THR A 174 22.35 5.50 9.26
N ILE A 175 22.69 4.26 9.02
CA ILE A 175 22.55 3.20 10.03
C ILE A 175 23.57 3.42 11.13
N THR A 176 23.09 3.57 12.35
CA THR A 176 23.92 3.68 13.57
C THR A 176 23.74 2.44 14.45
N ASP A 177 24.66 2.20 15.39
CA ASP A 177 24.51 1.14 16.38
C ASP A 177 23.27 1.40 17.26
N GLY A 178 22.59 0.32 17.65
CA GLY A 178 21.32 0.38 18.35
C GLY A 178 20.12 0.20 17.43
N THR A 179 18.96 0.64 17.86
CA THR A 179 17.68 0.35 17.18
C THR A 179 17.03 1.63 16.63
N HIS A 180 16.77 1.65 15.34
CA HIS A 180 15.85 2.58 14.70
C HIS A 180 14.46 1.92 14.64
N VAL A 181 13.44 2.56 15.19
CA VAL A 181 12.07 2.01 15.28
C VAL A 181 11.05 2.94 14.64
N ARG A 182 10.14 2.34 13.90
CA ARG A 182 8.94 3.01 13.36
C ARG A 182 7.69 2.29 13.89
N GLU A 183 6.95 2.96 14.75
CA GLU A 183 5.71 2.46 15.33
C GLU A 183 4.51 3.26 14.82
N GLN A 184 3.44 2.55 14.49
CA GLN A 184 2.12 3.09 14.20
C GLN A 184 1.13 2.61 15.25
N ARG A 185 0.48 3.56 15.95
CA ARG A 185 -0.43 3.30 17.07
C ARG A 185 -1.82 3.91 16.84
N ARG A 186 -2.24 3.96 15.57
CA ARG A 186 -3.50 4.62 15.17
C ARG A 186 -4.66 3.64 15.00
N GLY A 187 -4.41 2.33 15.22
CA GLY A 187 -5.36 1.27 14.86
C GLY A 187 -5.51 1.05 13.35
N ARG A 188 -4.69 1.75 12.59
CA ARG A 188 -4.48 1.66 11.15
C ARG A 188 -3.07 2.16 10.84
N PRO A 189 -2.50 1.91 9.64
CA PRO A 189 -1.17 2.45 9.32
C PRO A 189 -1.08 3.98 9.42
N GLY A 190 -2.07 4.71 8.91
CA GLY A 190 -2.11 6.18 8.95
C GLY A 190 -1.35 6.84 7.80
N PRO A 191 -1.51 8.17 7.60
CA PRO A 191 -0.86 8.91 6.53
C PRO A 191 0.66 9.05 6.73
N ASP A 192 1.14 8.86 7.95
CA ASP A 192 2.54 8.88 8.36
C ASP A 192 3.18 7.47 8.42
N ALA A 193 2.51 6.45 7.88
CA ALA A 193 2.98 5.09 7.89
C ALA A 193 4.27 4.90 7.09
N THR A 194 5.17 4.15 7.68
CA THR A 194 6.31 3.56 6.99
C THR A 194 5.83 2.32 6.23
N THR A 195 5.46 2.51 4.97
CA THR A 195 5.00 1.39 4.12
C THR A 195 6.11 0.38 3.82
N LEU A 196 7.35 0.85 3.77
CA LEU A 196 8.56 0.05 3.62
C LEU A 196 9.64 0.60 4.55
N LEU A 197 10.33 -0.27 5.28
CA LEU A 197 11.61 0.03 5.90
C LEU A 197 12.70 -0.60 5.04
N VAL A 198 13.61 0.21 4.52
CA VAL A 198 14.64 -0.22 3.57
C VAL A 198 16.02 0.03 4.18
N ALA A 199 16.87 -1.00 4.17
CA ALA A 199 18.31 -0.85 4.39
C ALA A 199 19.03 -1.02 3.05
N GLY A 200 20.01 -0.17 2.75
CA GLY A 200 20.74 -0.25 1.50
C GLY A 200 22.20 0.15 1.61
N THR A 201 22.96 -0.11 0.53
CA THR A 201 24.33 0.36 0.39
C THR A 201 24.36 1.88 0.27
N GLU A 202 25.48 2.50 0.62
CA GLU A 202 25.64 3.97 0.54
C GLU A 202 25.22 4.52 -0.84
N GLY A 203 24.41 5.55 -0.85
CA GLY A 203 23.95 6.23 -2.05
C GLY A 203 23.02 5.41 -2.94
N PHE A 204 22.35 4.39 -2.40
CA PHE A 204 21.35 3.64 -3.18
C PHE A 204 20.23 4.56 -3.69
N ALA A 205 19.68 4.22 -4.84
CA ALA A 205 18.66 5.01 -5.51
C ALA A 205 17.59 4.11 -6.17
N PHE A 206 16.83 4.62 -7.11
CA PHE A 206 15.82 3.81 -7.79
C PHE A 206 16.44 2.74 -8.69
N ASP A 207 17.56 3.05 -9.34
CA ASP A 207 18.21 2.21 -10.34
C ASP A 207 19.58 1.63 -9.92
N ARG A 208 20.07 1.94 -8.73
CA ARG A 208 21.41 1.55 -8.26
C ARG A 208 21.50 1.31 -6.76
N GLY A 209 22.58 0.64 -6.37
CA GLY A 209 22.81 0.20 -5.00
C GLY A 209 21.98 -1.03 -4.65
N GLU A 210 22.44 -1.84 -3.73
CA GLU A 210 21.66 -2.98 -3.23
C GLU A 210 20.75 -2.53 -2.12
N VAL A 211 19.52 -3.02 -2.11
CA VAL A 211 18.50 -2.71 -1.11
C VAL A 211 17.82 -3.96 -0.57
N TRP A 212 17.53 -3.95 0.71
CA TRP A 212 16.74 -4.92 1.44
C TRP A 212 15.59 -4.19 2.10
N ALA A 213 14.38 -4.53 1.75
CA ALA A 213 13.18 -3.85 2.22
C ALA A 213 12.26 -4.82 2.95
N VAL A 214 11.64 -4.37 4.04
CA VAL A 214 10.61 -5.12 4.75
C VAL A 214 9.31 -4.32 4.82
N HIS A 215 8.19 -5.06 4.81
CA HIS A 215 6.82 -4.55 4.94
C HIS A 215 5.99 -5.52 5.77
N LEU A 216 5.21 -5.01 6.71
CA LEU A 216 4.23 -5.81 7.44
C LEU A 216 2.86 -5.74 6.75
N GLY A 217 2.33 -6.87 6.33
CA GLY A 217 1.01 -6.98 5.69
C GLY A 217 -0.14 -6.92 6.70
N TRP A 218 -0.32 -5.79 7.37
CA TRP A 218 -1.28 -5.61 8.43
C TRP A 218 -1.90 -4.21 8.45
N SER A 219 -3.21 -4.12 8.61
CA SER A 219 -3.92 -2.84 8.67
C SER A 219 -4.17 -2.32 10.07
N GLY A 220 -3.66 -2.98 11.11
CA GLY A 220 -3.72 -2.55 12.50
C GLY A 220 -2.47 -1.77 12.94
N ASN A 221 -2.20 -1.77 14.24
CA ASN A 221 -0.97 -1.21 14.79
C ASN A 221 0.24 -2.02 14.33
N GLN A 222 1.33 -1.35 14.01
CA GLN A 222 2.53 -1.97 13.43
C GLN A 222 3.79 -1.46 14.11
N ARG A 223 4.82 -2.32 14.11
CA ARG A 223 6.19 -1.93 14.44
C ARG A 223 7.13 -2.51 13.38
N LEU A 224 7.97 -1.64 12.79
CA LEU A 224 9.11 -2.02 11.97
C LEU A 224 10.37 -1.46 12.60
N TRP A 225 11.46 -2.20 12.54
CA TRP A 225 12.72 -1.76 13.12
C TRP A 225 13.94 -2.22 12.32
N ALA A 226 15.03 -1.46 12.45
CA ALA A 226 16.37 -1.83 12.04
C ALA A 226 17.26 -1.80 13.27
N HIS A 227 18.00 -2.87 13.52
CA HIS A 227 18.93 -2.95 14.65
C HIS A 227 20.32 -3.30 14.18
N ARG A 228 21.32 -2.53 14.65
CA ARG A 228 22.73 -2.85 14.46
C ARG A 228 23.37 -3.11 15.82
N THR A 229 23.95 -4.31 15.95
CA THR A 229 24.70 -4.67 17.15
C THR A 229 26.04 -3.94 17.21
N ASN A 230 26.66 -3.86 18.38
CA ASN A 230 28.02 -3.36 18.58
C ASN A 230 29.08 -4.13 17.75
N GLY A 231 28.80 -5.39 17.37
CA GLY A 231 29.61 -6.19 16.46
C GLY A 231 29.36 -5.91 14.97
N GLY A 232 28.54 -4.90 14.63
CA GLY A 232 28.27 -4.48 13.25
C GLY A 232 27.26 -5.35 12.49
N ARG A 233 26.63 -6.34 13.12
CA ARG A 233 25.55 -7.12 12.50
C ARG A 233 24.28 -6.30 12.48
N THR A 234 23.61 -6.32 11.33
CA THR A 234 22.38 -5.54 11.12
C THR A 234 21.23 -6.48 10.77
N ALA A 235 20.04 -6.22 11.32
CA ALA A 235 18.81 -6.90 10.95
C ALA A 235 17.69 -5.88 10.74
N LEU A 236 16.77 -6.18 9.84
CA LEU A 236 15.46 -5.56 9.72
C LEU A 236 14.43 -6.50 10.35
N GLY A 237 13.44 -5.94 11.01
CA GLY A 237 12.40 -6.76 11.62
C GLY A 237 11.13 -5.99 11.89
N GLY A 238 10.18 -6.70 12.49
CA GLY A 238 8.91 -6.13 12.91
C GLY A 238 7.82 -7.15 13.13
N GLY A 239 6.69 -6.65 13.56
CA GLY A 239 5.48 -7.40 13.86
C GLY A 239 4.30 -6.48 14.15
N GLU A 240 3.20 -7.07 14.55
CA GLU A 240 2.08 -6.32 15.07
C GLU A 240 2.46 -5.66 16.41
N LEU A 241 2.11 -4.38 16.54
CA LEU A 241 2.29 -3.70 17.82
C LEU A 241 1.04 -3.93 18.67
N LEU A 242 1.13 -4.93 19.55
CA LEU A 242 0.07 -5.25 20.51
C LEU A 242 0.02 -4.19 21.63
N LEU A 243 -1.20 -3.84 22.04
CA LEU A 243 -1.42 -3.00 23.22
C LEU A 243 -1.38 -3.88 24.50
N PRO A 244 -1.04 -3.32 25.66
CA PRO A 244 -0.93 -4.10 26.88
C PRO A 244 -2.20 -4.88 27.22
N GLY A 245 -2.10 -6.20 27.37
CA GLY A 245 -3.21 -7.10 27.69
C GLY A 245 -4.23 -7.28 26.55
N GLU A 246 -3.87 -6.91 25.33
CA GLU A 246 -4.73 -7.06 24.16
C GLU A 246 -4.92 -8.51 23.75
N VAL A 247 -3.83 -9.29 23.76
CA VAL A 247 -3.83 -10.71 23.43
C VAL A 247 -3.46 -11.53 24.65
N GLU A 248 -4.36 -12.40 25.06
CA GLU A 248 -4.15 -13.44 26.05
C GLU A 248 -4.60 -14.77 25.46
N LEU A 249 -3.71 -15.76 25.50
CA LEU A 249 -3.96 -17.08 24.95
C LEU A 249 -4.40 -18.03 26.08
N ASP A 250 -5.62 -18.51 26.02
CA ASP A 250 -6.08 -19.60 26.87
C ASP A 250 -5.36 -20.92 26.50
N PRO A 251 -5.40 -21.97 27.34
CA PRO A 251 -4.81 -23.27 27.03
C PRO A 251 -5.25 -23.80 25.66
N GLY A 252 -4.29 -24.08 24.78
CA GLY A 252 -4.51 -24.55 23.43
C GLY A 252 -4.78 -23.46 22.39
N GLU A 253 -4.93 -22.19 22.79
CA GLU A 253 -5.12 -21.10 21.83
C GLU A 253 -3.82 -20.68 21.13
N GLU A 254 -3.99 -20.13 19.94
CA GLU A 254 -2.91 -19.68 19.06
C GLU A 254 -3.04 -18.19 18.75
N TYR A 255 -1.91 -17.53 18.59
CA TYR A 255 -1.79 -16.22 17.98
C TYR A 255 -1.05 -16.36 16.66
N GLU A 256 -1.66 -15.87 15.61
CA GLU A 256 -1.10 -15.82 14.26
C GLU A 256 -0.69 -14.39 13.93
N MET A 257 0.63 -14.16 13.74
CA MET A 257 1.12 -12.84 13.36
C MET A 257 0.87 -12.55 11.87
N PRO A 258 0.76 -11.28 11.48
CA PRO A 258 0.72 -10.90 10.07
C PRO A 258 2.01 -11.30 9.32
N TRP A 259 1.90 -11.54 8.01
CA TRP A 259 3.05 -11.80 7.15
C TRP A 259 4.02 -10.61 7.11
N LEU A 260 5.29 -10.88 7.39
CA LEU A 260 6.40 -9.97 7.13
C LEU A 260 6.95 -10.25 5.74
N TYR A 261 6.80 -9.32 4.84
CA TYR A 261 7.30 -9.39 3.45
C TYR A 261 8.69 -8.81 3.35
N ALA A 262 9.56 -9.42 2.54
CA ALA A 262 10.94 -9.02 2.36
C ALA A 262 11.33 -9.02 0.87
N ALA A 263 11.79 -7.88 0.38
CA ALA A 263 12.20 -7.68 -1.00
C ALA A 263 13.66 -7.26 -1.09
N TYR A 264 14.43 -7.95 -1.92
CA TYR A 264 15.78 -7.55 -2.33
C TYR A 264 15.74 -6.93 -3.72
N GLY A 265 16.60 -5.96 -3.99
CA GLY A 265 16.78 -5.41 -5.34
C GLY A 265 18.12 -4.73 -5.56
N VAL A 266 18.49 -4.59 -6.82
CA VAL A 266 19.52 -3.65 -7.27
C VAL A 266 18.79 -2.36 -7.66
N GLY A 267 18.77 -1.41 -6.72
CA GLY A 267 17.87 -0.26 -6.75
C GLY A 267 16.48 -0.57 -6.20
N LEU A 268 15.79 0.50 -5.78
CA LEU A 268 14.44 0.42 -5.25
C LEU A 268 13.43 -0.13 -6.26
N ASP A 269 13.63 0.14 -7.56
CA ASP A 269 12.72 -0.30 -8.61
C ASP A 269 12.76 -1.82 -8.83
N ASP A 270 13.92 -2.48 -8.65
CA ASP A 270 13.98 -3.93 -8.72
C ASP A 270 13.28 -4.59 -7.52
N ALA A 271 13.46 -4.07 -6.31
CA ALA A 271 12.74 -4.53 -5.13
C ALA A 271 11.21 -4.29 -5.27
N SER A 272 10.80 -3.11 -5.74
CA SER A 272 9.41 -2.75 -6.02
C SER A 272 8.77 -3.68 -7.05
N ALA A 273 9.49 -4.01 -8.13
CA ALA A 273 8.98 -4.89 -9.18
C ALA A 273 8.64 -6.29 -8.65
N ARG A 274 9.43 -6.85 -7.70
CA ARG A 274 9.12 -8.15 -7.07
C ARG A 274 7.81 -8.11 -6.29
N ILE A 275 7.53 -7.00 -5.61
CA ILE A 275 6.28 -6.78 -4.89
C ILE A 275 5.11 -6.65 -5.89
N HIS A 276 5.29 -5.85 -6.96
CA HIS A 276 4.28 -5.69 -8.00
C HIS A 276 3.95 -7.01 -8.70
N ASP A 277 4.97 -7.79 -9.04
CA ASP A 277 4.80 -9.09 -9.70
C ASP A 277 4.09 -10.09 -8.76
N ALA A 278 4.37 -10.06 -7.45
CA ALA A 278 3.64 -10.86 -6.46
C ALA A 278 2.16 -10.46 -6.39
N LEU A 279 1.86 -9.15 -6.37
CA LEU A 279 0.50 -8.63 -6.37
C LEU A 279 -0.26 -9.01 -7.65
N ARG A 280 0.37 -8.88 -8.82
CA ARG A 280 -0.20 -9.23 -10.12
C ARG A 280 -0.45 -10.74 -10.29
N ALA A 281 0.33 -11.57 -9.61
CA ALA A 281 0.17 -13.03 -9.64
C ALA A 281 -0.97 -13.53 -8.77
N ARG A 282 -1.61 -12.69 -7.93
CA ARG A 282 -2.73 -13.10 -7.08
C ARG A 282 -3.96 -13.46 -7.92
N PRO A 283 -4.73 -14.51 -7.55
CA PRO A 283 -5.99 -14.82 -8.22
C PRO A 283 -7.02 -13.70 -8.17
N THR A 284 -6.95 -12.86 -7.12
CA THR A 284 -7.86 -11.73 -6.89
C THR A 284 -7.39 -10.43 -7.55
N HIS A 285 -6.22 -10.42 -8.23
CA HIS A 285 -5.77 -9.22 -8.94
C HIS A 285 -6.74 -8.88 -10.07
N PRO A 286 -7.13 -7.60 -10.23
CA PRO A 286 -8.03 -7.19 -11.30
C PRO A 286 -7.50 -7.61 -12.68
N ALA A 287 -8.25 -8.48 -13.38
CA ALA A 287 -7.80 -9.05 -14.65
C ALA A 287 -8.07 -8.14 -15.87
N VAL A 288 -8.99 -7.20 -15.73
CA VAL A 288 -9.50 -6.35 -16.81
C VAL A 288 -9.15 -4.90 -16.53
N GLY A 289 -8.99 -4.13 -17.59
CA GLY A 289 -8.64 -2.72 -17.57
C GLY A 289 -9.43 -1.91 -16.54
N ARG A 290 -8.73 -1.13 -15.75
CA ARG A 290 -9.32 -0.33 -14.67
C ARG A 290 -10.22 0.75 -15.25
N PRO A 291 -11.51 0.80 -14.89
CA PRO A 291 -12.43 1.80 -15.43
C PRO A 291 -12.00 3.23 -15.10
N VAL A 292 -12.19 4.15 -16.06
CA VAL A 292 -12.10 5.59 -15.78
C VAL A 292 -13.23 5.96 -14.81
N THR A 293 -12.88 6.37 -13.61
CA THR A 293 -13.82 6.54 -12.48
C THR A 293 -14.07 8.02 -12.21
N LEU A 294 -15.34 8.44 -12.14
CA LEU A 294 -15.70 9.73 -11.54
C LEU A 294 -16.20 9.51 -10.13
N ASN A 295 -15.64 10.23 -9.17
CA ASN A 295 -16.11 10.28 -7.80
C ASN A 295 -16.80 11.64 -7.54
N THR A 296 -17.94 11.64 -6.85
CA THR A 296 -18.76 12.85 -6.67
C THR A 296 -18.33 13.73 -5.50
N TRP A 297 -17.35 13.31 -4.66
CA TRP A 297 -17.01 14.04 -3.44
C TRP A 297 -16.69 15.53 -3.69
N GLU A 298 -15.65 15.84 -4.44
CA GLU A 298 -15.31 17.24 -4.73
C GLU A 298 -16.28 17.92 -5.73
N ALA A 299 -17.24 17.19 -6.30
CA ALA A 299 -18.25 17.76 -7.19
C ALA A 299 -19.46 18.32 -6.42
N VAL A 300 -19.94 17.63 -5.39
CA VAL A 300 -21.19 17.99 -4.72
C VAL A 300 -21.12 17.92 -3.18
N TYR A 301 -20.08 17.30 -2.61
CA TYR A 301 -19.98 17.05 -1.17
C TYR A 301 -21.28 16.42 -0.64
N PHE A 302 -21.93 16.99 0.35
CA PHE A 302 -23.19 16.53 0.94
C PHE A 302 -24.46 16.99 0.20
N ASP A 303 -24.34 17.74 -0.89
CA ASP A 303 -25.49 18.21 -1.68
C ASP A 303 -25.92 17.17 -2.73
N HIS A 304 -26.61 16.16 -2.27
CA HIS A 304 -27.09 15.04 -3.08
C HIS A 304 -28.46 15.35 -3.71
N THR A 305 -28.52 16.31 -4.61
CA THR A 305 -29.72 16.64 -5.39
C THR A 305 -29.73 15.84 -6.69
N LEU A 306 -30.85 15.19 -7.03
CA LEU A 306 -30.93 14.21 -8.13
C LEU A 306 -30.63 14.82 -9.51
N GLU A 307 -31.25 15.96 -9.85
CA GLU A 307 -31.09 16.60 -11.15
C GLU A 307 -29.63 17.02 -11.44
N PRO A 308 -28.92 17.71 -10.53
CA PRO A 308 -27.49 17.99 -10.68
C PRO A 308 -26.61 16.75 -10.84
N LEU A 309 -26.94 15.65 -10.16
CA LEU A 309 -26.21 14.38 -10.30
C LEU A 309 -26.51 13.70 -11.64
N HIS A 310 -27.73 13.80 -12.17
CA HIS A 310 -28.05 13.34 -13.52
C HIS A 310 -27.26 14.13 -14.57
N GLU A 311 -27.23 15.47 -14.49
CA GLU A 311 -26.44 16.31 -15.40
C GLU A 311 -24.96 15.97 -15.31
N LEU A 312 -24.42 15.79 -14.11
CA LEU A 312 -23.01 15.37 -13.90
C LEU A 312 -22.74 14.02 -14.55
N ALA A 313 -23.65 13.04 -14.40
CA ALA A 313 -23.51 11.72 -15.01
C ALA A 313 -23.55 11.77 -16.54
N GLU A 314 -24.40 12.63 -17.12
CA GLU A 314 -24.46 12.85 -18.57
C GLU A 314 -23.14 13.41 -19.11
N ILE A 315 -22.61 14.46 -18.47
CA ILE A 315 -21.32 15.06 -18.85
C ILE A 315 -20.17 14.05 -18.64
N ALA A 316 -20.22 13.26 -17.55
CA ALA A 316 -19.23 12.21 -17.29
C ALA A 316 -19.20 11.17 -18.42
N ALA A 317 -20.36 10.70 -18.89
CA ALA A 317 -20.45 9.78 -20.02
C ALA A 317 -19.92 10.40 -21.31
N GLU A 318 -20.26 11.69 -21.58
CA GLU A 318 -19.78 12.40 -22.76
C GLU A 318 -18.25 12.52 -22.83
N VAL A 319 -17.58 12.72 -21.69
CA VAL A 319 -16.11 12.82 -21.66
C VAL A 319 -15.41 11.46 -21.61
N GLY A 320 -16.15 10.36 -21.47
CA GLY A 320 -15.61 8.99 -21.54
C GLY A 320 -15.38 8.31 -20.17
N VAL A 321 -16.09 8.74 -19.13
CA VAL A 321 -16.11 8.05 -17.83
C VAL A 321 -16.79 6.68 -17.98
N GLU A 322 -16.23 5.66 -17.32
CA GLU A 322 -16.72 4.28 -17.36
C GLU A 322 -17.37 3.86 -16.03
N ARG A 323 -17.12 4.60 -14.93
CA ARG A 323 -17.69 4.32 -13.59
C ARG A 323 -18.03 5.62 -12.88
N PHE A 324 -19.23 5.70 -12.33
CA PHE A 324 -19.73 6.83 -11.54
C PHE A 324 -19.91 6.41 -10.09
N VAL A 325 -19.24 7.08 -9.13
CA VAL A 325 -19.24 6.72 -7.71
C VAL A 325 -19.94 7.83 -6.90
N LEU A 326 -21.07 7.49 -6.29
CA LEU A 326 -21.78 8.35 -5.33
C LEU A 326 -21.04 8.29 -3.98
N ASP A 327 -20.42 9.39 -3.59
CA ASP A 327 -19.63 9.49 -2.35
C ASP A 327 -20.51 9.77 -1.12
N ASP A 328 -19.92 10.20 0.00
CA ASP A 328 -20.57 10.45 1.30
C ASP A 328 -21.74 11.44 1.20
N GLY A 329 -22.89 11.13 1.84
CA GLY A 329 -24.07 12.00 1.88
C GLY A 329 -25.39 11.34 1.47
N TRP A 330 -25.41 10.09 1.01
CA TRP A 330 -26.61 9.42 0.48
C TRP A 330 -27.58 8.87 1.55
N PHE A 331 -27.08 8.64 2.77
CA PHE A 331 -27.81 7.94 3.83
C PHE A 331 -28.47 8.89 4.83
N LEU A 332 -29.32 8.33 5.67
CA LEU A 332 -30.23 9.02 6.58
C LEU A 332 -29.51 10.05 7.48
N GLY A 333 -29.96 11.29 7.41
CA GLY A 333 -29.48 12.40 8.24
C GLY A 333 -28.08 12.89 7.89
N ARG A 334 -27.42 12.34 6.87
CA ARG A 334 -26.05 12.68 6.45
C ARG A 334 -26.02 13.93 5.57
N ARG A 335 -26.27 15.11 6.17
CA ARG A 335 -26.18 16.42 5.50
C ARG A 335 -24.91 17.18 5.84
N HIS A 336 -24.08 16.62 6.69
CA HIS A 336 -22.78 17.08 7.15
C HIS A 336 -22.08 15.94 7.91
N ASP A 337 -20.81 16.09 8.26
CA ASP A 337 -19.97 15.08 8.89
C ASP A 337 -20.30 14.76 10.38
N ARG A 338 -21.28 15.43 10.99
CA ARG A 338 -21.58 15.32 12.43
C ARG A 338 -22.68 14.33 12.77
N ALA A 339 -23.43 13.83 11.78
CA ALA A 339 -24.59 12.97 12.01
C ALA A 339 -24.70 11.86 10.96
N GLY A 340 -25.48 10.83 11.28
CA GLY A 340 -25.93 9.80 10.35
C GLY A 340 -24.95 8.65 10.13
N LEU A 341 -23.66 8.80 10.40
CA LEU A 341 -22.68 7.74 10.17
C LEU A 341 -23.01 6.52 11.04
N GLY A 342 -23.12 5.35 10.40
CA GLY A 342 -23.60 4.11 11.00
C GLY A 342 -25.02 3.70 10.56
N ASP A 343 -25.86 4.67 10.16
CA ASP A 343 -27.24 4.44 9.74
C ASP A 343 -27.32 4.17 8.22
N TRP A 344 -26.77 3.09 7.76
CA TRP A 344 -26.66 2.73 6.34
C TRP A 344 -28.03 2.45 5.69
N VAL A 345 -28.91 3.46 5.71
CA VAL A 345 -30.25 3.46 5.13
C VAL A 345 -30.39 4.66 4.21
N VAL A 346 -30.87 4.46 3.00
CA VAL A 346 -31.09 5.57 2.05
C VAL A 346 -32.02 6.62 2.65
N ASP A 347 -31.63 7.88 2.59
CA ASP A 347 -32.41 8.99 3.14
C ASP A 347 -33.60 9.31 2.25
N SER A 348 -34.81 8.99 2.72
CA SER A 348 -36.05 9.24 1.95
C SER A 348 -36.37 10.70 1.73
N ASP A 349 -35.83 11.63 2.53
CA ASP A 349 -36.04 13.06 2.37
C ASP A 349 -35.24 13.60 1.17
N VAL A 350 -34.10 12.98 0.85
CA VAL A 350 -33.25 13.32 -0.30
C VAL A 350 -33.56 12.43 -1.49
N TRP A 351 -33.86 11.17 -1.23
CA TRP A 351 -34.10 10.13 -2.22
C TRP A 351 -35.52 9.56 -2.08
N PRO A 352 -36.57 10.31 -2.42
CA PRO A 352 -37.96 9.90 -2.17
C PRO A 352 -38.35 8.63 -2.97
N HIS A 353 -37.59 8.32 -4.00
CA HIS A 353 -37.76 7.09 -4.81
C HIS A 353 -36.58 6.12 -4.67
N GLY A 354 -35.79 6.23 -3.59
CA GLY A 354 -34.55 5.47 -3.39
C GLY A 354 -33.46 5.90 -4.35
N LEU A 355 -32.38 5.10 -4.43
CA LEU A 355 -31.25 5.36 -5.34
C LEU A 355 -31.51 4.91 -6.78
N ALA A 356 -32.56 4.12 -7.03
CA ALA A 356 -32.85 3.56 -8.35
C ALA A 356 -32.85 4.60 -9.49
N PRO A 357 -33.46 5.81 -9.34
CA PRO A 357 -33.44 6.79 -10.43
C PRO A 357 -32.03 7.21 -10.87
N LEU A 358 -31.09 7.37 -9.94
CA LEU A 358 -29.70 7.70 -10.27
C LEU A 358 -28.98 6.49 -10.84
N VAL A 359 -29.12 5.31 -10.21
CA VAL A 359 -28.50 4.05 -10.68
C VAL A 359 -28.92 3.73 -12.11
N ASP A 360 -30.22 3.80 -12.40
CA ASP A 360 -30.77 3.50 -13.73
C ASP A 360 -30.27 4.52 -14.77
N ARG A 361 -30.15 5.81 -14.38
CA ARG A 361 -29.60 6.82 -15.27
C ARG A 361 -28.13 6.55 -15.63
N VAL A 362 -27.29 6.30 -14.61
CA VAL A 362 -25.87 5.99 -14.78
C VAL A 362 -25.68 4.75 -15.66
N ARG A 363 -26.43 3.68 -15.39
CA ARG A 363 -26.40 2.45 -16.20
C ARG A 363 -26.93 2.64 -17.60
N GLY A 364 -28.00 3.44 -17.75
CA GLY A 364 -28.54 3.82 -19.07
C GLY A 364 -27.54 4.59 -19.93
N LEU A 365 -26.55 5.24 -19.32
CA LEU A 365 -25.44 5.90 -19.98
C LEU A 365 -24.23 4.97 -20.23
N GLY A 366 -24.33 3.68 -19.88
CA GLY A 366 -23.30 2.67 -20.11
C GLY A 366 -22.20 2.62 -19.05
N MET A 367 -22.35 3.30 -17.92
CA MET A 367 -21.37 3.33 -16.83
C MET A 367 -21.72 2.32 -15.73
N GLN A 368 -20.69 1.85 -15.02
CA GLN A 368 -20.81 1.16 -13.75
C GLN A 368 -21.23 2.14 -12.66
N PHE A 369 -21.94 1.64 -11.61
CA PHE A 369 -22.31 2.44 -10.46
C PHE A 369 -21.56 2.00 -9.20
N GLY A 370 -20.97 2.96 -8.49
CA GLY A 370 -20.30 2.75 -7.22
C GLY A 370 -20.90 3.61 -6.09
N ILE A 371 -20.61 3.22 -4.86
CA ILE A 371 -21.08 3.91 -3.65
C ILE A 371 -20.04 3.93 -2.54
N TRP A 372 -20.06 4.94 -1.70
CA TRP A 372 -19.17 5.12 -0.57
C TRP A 372 -19.76 4.55 0.72
N PHE A 373 -18.90 3.94 1.54
CA PHE A 373 -19.18 3.54 2.91
C PHE A 373 -18.00 3.85 3.84
N GLU A 374 -18.29 4.15 5.12
CA GLU A 374 -17.33 4.20 6.22
C GLU A 374 -17.85 3.32 7.37
N PRO A 375 -17.85 1.99 7.24
CA PRO A 375 -18.60 1.11 8.13
C PRO A 375 -17.95 0.88 9.49
N GLU A 376 -16.69 1.22 9.65
CA GLU A 376 -15.93 1.05 10.89
C GLU A 376 -16.15 2.20 11.89
N MET A 377 -16.86 3.26 11.47
CA MET A 377 -17.08 4.47 12.26
C MET A 377 -18.57 4.73 12.48
N VAL A 378 -18.86 5.50 13.51
CA VAL A 378 -20.24 5.87 13.89
C VAL A 378 -20.25 7.29 14.45
N ASN A 379 -21.27 8.10 14.11
CA ASN A 379 -21.50 9.35 14.80
C ASN A 379 -22.29 9.10 16.09
N PRO A 380 -22.04 9.84 17.18
CA PRO A 380 -22.93 9.86 18.35
C PRO A 380 -24.37 10.20 17.96
N ASP A 381 -24.54 11.11 17.00
CA ASP A 381 -25.84 11.44 16.41
C ASP A 381 -26.16 10.52 15.22
N SER A 382 -26.41 9.25 15.54
CA SER A 382 -26.95 8.24 14.64
C SER A 382 -27.96 7.37 15.38
N ARG A 383 -28.84 6.70 14.65
CA ARG A 383 -29.78 5.73 15.23
C ARG A 383 -29.03 4.54 15.82
N LEU A 384 -27.98 4.09 15.09
CA LEU A 384 -27.16 2.96 15.50
C LEU A 384 -26.48 3.22 16.86
N ALA A 385 -25.78 4.35 17.02
CA ALA A 385 -25.10 4.67 18.27
C ALA A 385 -26.04 4.78 19.46
N ARG A 386 -27.25 5.30 19.25
CA ARG A 386 -28.28 5.39 20.31
C ARG A 386 -28.89 4.03 20.65
N ALA A 387 -29.05 3.15 19.67
CA ALA A 387 -29.63 1.83 19.86
C ALA A 387 -28.63 0.82 20.48
N HIS A 388 -27.37 0.95 20.13
CA HIS A 388 -26.29 0.00 20.45
C HIS A 388 -25.04 0.70 20.96
N PRO A 389 -25.09 1.41 22.11
CA PRO A 389 -23.90 2.05 22.68
C PRO A 389 -22.83 1.04 23.12
N GLU A 390 -23.21 -0.22 23.34
CA GLU A 390 -22.30 -1.33 23.65
C GLU A 390 -21.44 -1.78 22.44
N TRP A 391 -21.82 -1.41 21.22
CA TRP A 391 -21.05 -1.69 20.02
C TRP A 391 -19.95 -0.66 19.74
N ILE A 392 -19.71 0.28 20.64
CA ILE A 392 -18.71 1.33 20.46
C ILE A 392 -17.45 0.96 21.23
N LEU A 393 -16.29 0.96 20.56
CA LEU A 393 -14.98 0.84 21.21
C LEU A 393 -14.69 2.09 22.03
N SER A 394 -14.68 1.95 23.35
CA SER A 394 -14.47 3.06 24.27
C SER A 394 -14.27 2.53 25.71
N PRO A 395 -13.57 3.24 26.60
CA PRO A 395 -13.50 2.87 28.00
C PRO A 395 -14.88 2.70 28.65
N GLN A 396 -15.00 1.77 29.63
CA GLN A 396 -16.30 1.39 30.22
C GLN A 396 -17.07 2.54 30.86
N HIS A 397 -16.38 3.56 31.41
CA HIS A 397 -16.99 4.63 32.22
C HIS A 397 -17.01 6.00 31.53
N ARG A 398 -16.58 6.10 30.30
CA ARG A 398 -16.60 7.33 29.52
C ARG A 398 -16.50 7.02 28.03
N ASP A 399 -16.90 7.96 27.21
CA ASP A 399 -16.68 7.82 25.78
C ASP A 399 -15.22 8.15 25.42
N ALA A 400 -14.71 7.48 24.39
CA ALA A 400 -13.43 7.81 23.77
C ALA A 400 -13.51 9.24 23.18
N PRO A 401 -12.37 9.96 23.11
CA PRO A 401 -12.34 11.27 22.46
C PRO A 401 -12.87 11.21 21.03
N LEU A 402 -13.68 12.19 20.63
CA LEU A 402 -14.14 12.32 19.25
C LEU A 402 -12.97 12.74 18.33
N ALA A 403 -12.95 12.19 17.13
CA ALA A 403 -12.17 12.70 16.02
C ALA A 403 -13.08 12.74 14.78
N ARG A 404 -13.09 13.87 14.05
CA ARG A 404 -14.05 14.12 12.96
C ARG A 404 -15.52 13.93 13.38
N GLN A 405 -15.87 14.22 14.64
CA GLN A 405 -17.20 13.97 15.23
C GLN A 405 -17.61 12.49 15.22
N GLN A 406 -16.66 11.58 15.17
CA GLN A 406 -16.88 10.13 15.06
C GLN A 406 -16.37 9.38 16.29
N LEU A 407 -16.98 8.22 16.54
CA LEU A 407 -16.55 7.13 17.41
C LEU A 407 -16.25 5.91 16.55
N VAL A 408 -15.58 4.90 17.11
CA VAL A 408 -15.26 3.64 16.43
C VAL A 408 -16.33 2.60 16.73
N LEU A 409 -16.91 2.01 15.69
CA LEU A 409 -17.79 0.86 15.82
C LEU A 409 -16.96 -0.41 16.03
N ASN A 410 -17.29 -1.20 17.05
CA ASN A 410 -16.64 -2.47 17.36
C ASN A 410 -17.08 -3.55 16.36
N VAL A 411 -16.41 -3.64 15.21
CA VAL A 411 -16.65 -4.71 14.21
C VAL A 411 -16.31 -6.09 14.77
N GLY A 412 -15.46 -6.15 15.81
CA GLY A 412 -15.20 -7.37 16.57
C GLY A 412 -16.40 -7.90 17.35
N HIS A 413 -17.44 -7.08 17.56
CA HIS A 413 -18.71 -7.54 18.13
C HIS A 413 -19.52 -8.29 17.06
N PRO A 414 -19.91 -9.58 17.28
CA PRO A 414 -20.56 -10.38 16.25
C PRO A 414 -21.82 -9.77 15.64
N ASP A 415 -22.68 -9.18 16.48
CA ASP A 415 -23.95 -8.58 16.03
C ASP A 415 -23.71 -7.29 15.24
N ALA A 416 -22.70 -6.47 15.63
CA ALA A 416 -22.32 -5.27 14.88
C ALA A 416 -21.79 -5.65 13.49
N ARG A 417 -20.91 -6.67 13.40
CA ARG A 417 -20.41 -7.17 12.13
C ARG A 417 -21.51 -7.73 11.26
N ALA A 418 -22.41 -8.54 11.81
CA ALA A 418 -23.55 -9.09 11.08
C ALA A 418 -24.46 -7.96 10.55
N HIS A 419 -24.75 -6.95 11.38
CA HIS A 419 -25.54 -5.78 10.97
C HIS A 419 -24.89 -5.05 9.77
N LEU A 420 -23.58 -4.76 9.83
CA LEU A 420 -22.86 -4.11 8.74
C LEU A 420 -22.90 -4.93 7.46
N ARG A 421 -22.56 -6.23 7.56
CA ARG A 421 -22.61 -7.15 6.43
C ARG A 421 -23.98 -7.13 5.77
N ASP A 422 -25.02 -7.34 6.53
CA ASP A 422 -26.38 -7.45 6.01
C ASP A 422 -26.84 -6.15 5.34
N ARG A 423 -26.52 -4.99 5.92
CA ARG A 423 -26.84 -3.68 5.32
C ARG A 423 -26.09 -3.44 4.01
N ILE A 424 -24.79 -3.71 3.99
CA ILE A 424 -23.96 -3.49 2.78
C ILE A 424 -24.39 -4.47 1.68
N VAL A 425 -24.50 -5.78 2.00
CA VAL A 425 -24.91 -6.80 1.03
C VAL A 425 -26.33 -6.53 0.48
N GLN A 426 -27.27 -6.12 1.36
CA GLN A 426 -28.61 -5.76 0.92
C GLN A 426 -28.56 -4.63 -0.12
N LEU A 427 -27.90 -3.52 0.16
CA LEU A 427 -27.84 -2.36 -0.74
C LEU A 427 -27.11 -2.68 -2.05
N VAL A 428 -25.97 -3.40 -1.94
CA VAL A 428 -25.18 -3.83 -3.10
C VAL A 428 -25.99 -4.74 -4.02
N THR A 429 -26.75 -5.65 -3.46
CA THR A 429 -27.58 -6.60 -4.24
C THR A 429 -28.81 -5.92 -4.82
N GLU A 430 -29.53 -5.11 -4.03
CA GLU A 430 -30.76 -4.41 -4.43
C GLU A 430 -30.51 -3.51 -5.65
N HIS A 431 -29.43 -2.74 -5.62
CA HIS A 431 -29.06 -1.82 -6.70
C HIS A 431 -28.01 -2.39 -7.65
N ARG A 432 -27.55 -3.64 -7.43
CA ARG A 432 -26.51 -4.30 -8.22
C ARG A 432 -25.27 -3.41 -8.36
N ILE A 433 -24.80 -2.85 -7.23
CA ILE A 433 -23.65 -1.96 -7.17
C ILE A 433 -22.39 -2.70 -7.61
N ASP A 434 -21.57 -2.07 -8.45
CA ASP A 434 -20.37 -2.67 -9.03
C ASP A 434 -19.11 -2.37 -8.20
N TYR A 435 -19.17 -1.31 -7.37
CA TYR A 435 -17.99 -0.77 -6.70
C TYR A 435 -18.33 -0.12 -5.37
N VAL A 436 -17.50 -0.37 -4.36
CA VAL A 436 -17.58 0.28 -3.04
C VAL A 436 -16.26 1.01 -2.76
N LYS A 437 -16.34 2.31 -2.46
CA LYS A 437 -15.26 3.05 -1.82
C LYS A 437 -15.42 2.86 -0.31
N TRP A 438 -14.52 2.07 0.29
CA TRP A 438 -14.49 1.75 1.71
C TRP A 438 -13.55 2.68 2.45
N ASP A 439 -14.09 3.56 3.25
CA ASP A 439 -13.36 4.59 3.96
C ASP A 439 -13.17 4.30 5.45
N HIS A 440 -12.20 5.00 6.06
CA HIS A 440 -11.85 4.92 7.48
C HIS A 440 -11.19 6.23 7.90
N ASN A 441 -11.98 7.18 8.43
CA ASN A 441 -11.55 8.57 8.56
C ASN A 441 -11.03 8.99 9.93
N ARG A 442 -10.96 8.08 10.91
CA ARG A 442 -10.42 8.44 12.22
C ARG A 442 -9.49 7.38 12.76
N ASP A 443 -8.57 7.80 13.64
CA ASP A 443 -7.70 6.90 14.38
C ASP A 443 -8.45 6.21 15.52
N LEU A 444 -8.06 4.99 15.88
CA LEU A 444 -8.60 4.26 17.01
C LEU A 444 -7.96 4.76 18.30
N VAL A 445 -8.52 5.81 18.86
CA VAL A 445 -8.07 6.39 20.13
C VAL A 445 -8.82 5.70 21.27
N GLU A 446 -8.06 5.13 22.21
CA GLU A 446 -8.61 4.36 23.35
C GLU A 446 -9.60 3.26 22.91
N PRO A 447 -9.19 2.36 22.01
CA PRO A 447 -10.08 1.35 21.43
C PRO A 447 -10.27 0.19 22.41
N VAL A 448 -11.10 0.40 23.43
CA VAL A 448 -11.41 -0.59 24.45
C VAL A 448 -12.75 -1.24 24.13
N ASP A 449 -12.78 -2.56 24.06
CA ASP A 449 -14.02 -3.33 24.02
C ASP A 449 -14.75 -3.19 25.36
N ARG A 450 -15.93 -2.60 25.37
CA ARG A 450 -16.70 -2.32 26.60
C ARG A 450 -17.12 -3.57 27.36
N LEU A 451 -17.26 -4.70 26.68
CA LEU A 451 -17.66 -5.97 27.31
C LEU A 451 -16.51 -6.62 28.06
N THR A 452 -15.33 -6.62 27.45
CA THR A 452 -14.15 -7.30 28.01
C THR A 452 -13.25 -6.37 28.83
N GLY A 453 -13.32 -5.06 28.60
CA GLY A 453 -12.42 -4.06 29.18
C GLY A 453 -11.01 -4.09 28.58
N ARG A 454 -10.78 -4.84 27.50
CA ARG A 454 -9.48 -5.01 26.84
C ARG A 454 -9.34 -4.08 25.65
N ALA A 455 -8.09 -3.77 25.29
CA ALA A 455 -7.78 -3.16 24.01
C ALA A 455 -8.22 -4.08 22.86
N GLY A 456 -8.67 -3.48 21.75
CA GLY A 456 -9.33 -4.22 20.69
C GLY A 456 -8.83 -3.92 19.28
N VAL A 457 -7.62 -3.42 19.07
CA VAL A 457 -7.09 -3.13 17.73
C VAL A 457 -6.89 -4.39 16.92
N HIS A 458 -6.24 -5.40 17.50
CA HIS A 458 -6.02 -6.70 16.86
C HIS A 458 -7.34 -7.31 16.37
N ARG A 459 -8.29 -7.44 17.31
CA ARG A 459 -9.60 -8.04 17.03
C ARG A 459 -10.40 -7.23 16.03
N GLN A 460 -10.33 -5.90 16.10
CA GLN A 460 -10.98 -5.00 15.14
C GLN A 460 -10.44 -5.21 13.73
N THR A 461 -9.13 -5.27 13.56
CA THR A 461 -8.49 -5.47 12.25
C THR A 461 -8.86 -6.81 11.65
N GLN A 462 -8.78 -7.90 12.43
CA GLN A 462 -9.21 -9.23 11.98
C GLN A 462 -10.70 -9.25 11.60
N ALA A 463 -11.55 -8.60 12.38
CA ALA A 463 -12.98 -8.56 12.12
C ALA A 463 -13.33 -7.76 10.87
N VAL A 464 -12.60 -6.68 10.58
CA VAL A 464 -12.76 -5.90 9.34
C VAL A 464 -12.35 -6.75 8.13
N TYR A 465 -11.25 -7.49 8.22
CA TYR A 465 -10.87 -8.43 7.16
C TYR A 465 -11.96 -9.48 6.91
N ALA A 466 -12.46 -10.10 7.98
CA ALA A 466 -13.55 -11.07 7.89
C ALA A 466 -14.83 -10.46 7.28
N LEU A 467 -15.19 -9.23 7.68
CA LEU A 467 -16.35 -8.51 7.12
C LEU A 467 -16.21 -8.29 5.61
N ILE A 468 -15.04 -7.86 5.15
CA ILE A 468 -14.78 -7.66 3.71
C ILE A 468 -14.85 -9.00 2.98
N ASP A 469 -14.25 -10.05 3.53
CA ASP A 469 -14.27 -11.39 2.94
C ASP A 469 -15.71 -11.96 2.86
N GLU A 470 -16.54 -11.76 3.90
CA GLU A 470 -17.96 -12.13 3.92
C GLU A 470 -18.78 -11.37 2.85
N ILE A 471 -18.53 -10.06 2.67
CA ILE A 471 -19.19 -9.24 1.65
C ILE A 471 -18.77 -9.69 0.26
N ARG A 472 -17.48 -9.94 0.01
CA ARG A 472 -16.99 -10.43 -1.28
C ARG A 472 -17.53 -11.83 -1.61
N ALA A 473 -17.67 -12.70 -0.63
CA ALA A 473 -18.27 -14.01 -0.81
C ALA A 473 -19.76 -13.91 -1.22
N ALA A 474 -20.49 -12.94 -0.63
CA ALA A 474 -21.89 -12.69 -0.97
C ALA A 474 -22.05 -11.95 -2.32
N CYS A 475 -21.11 -11.09 -2.68
CA CYS A 475 -21.12 -10.24 -3.87
C CYS A 475 -19.81 -10.40 -4.68
N PRO A 476 -19.57 -11.54 -5.37
CA PRO A 476 -18.28 -11.83 -6.02
C PRO A 476 -17.91 -10.88 -7.18
N TRP A 477 -18.86 -10.12 -7.69
CA TRP A 477 -18.64 -9.12 -8.75
C TRP A 477 -18.18 -7.76 -8.22
N LEU A 478 -18.27 -7.55 -6.88
CA LEU A 478 -18.02 -6.26 -6.25
C LEU A 478 -16.52 -5.95 -6.22
N GLU A 479 -16.12 -4.81 -6.75
CA GLU A 479 -14.81 -4.22 -6.52
C GLU A 479 -14.82 -3.32 -5.27
N ILE A 480 -13.75 -3.35 -4.50
CA ILE A 480 -13.60 -2.54 -3.29
C ILE A 480 -12.33 -1.67 -3.39
N GLU A 481 -12.49 -0.37 -3.19
CA GLU A 481 -11.40 0.58 -3.00
C GLU A 481 -11.12 0.79 -1.52
N SER A 482 -9.87 0.60 -1.09
CA SER A 482 -9.41 1.00 0.23
C SER A 482 -9.12 2.50 0.25
N CYS A 483 -9.94 3.25 0.99
CA CYS A 483 -9.69 4.62 1.41
C CYS A 483 -9.49 4.64 2.93
N SER A 484 -8.70 5.57 3.44
CA SER A 484 -8.56 5.77 4.87
C SER A 484 -8.06 7.19 5.14
N ALA A 485 -8.97 8.18 5.10
CA ALA A 485 -8.63 9.59 5.03
C ALA A 485 -7.51 9.80 3.97
N GLY A 486 -7.80 9.42 2.74
CA GLY A 486 -6.79 9.29 1.70
C GLY A 486 -5.99 7.99 1.80
N GLY A 487 -4.67 8.10 1.76
CA GLY A 487 -3.72 6.98 1.74
C GLY A 487 -3.36 6.38 3.09
N GLY A 488 -4.21 6.48 4.10
CA GLY A 488 -3.91 6.03 5.46
C GLY A 488 -3.95 4.52 5.69
N ARG A 489 -4.44 3.72 4.71
CA ARG A 489 -4.47 2.25 4.80
C ARG A 489 -4.03 1.64 3.47
N ILE A 490 -2.71 1.58 3.28
CA ILE A 490 -2.06 0.99 2.11
C ILE A 490 -1.02 0.00 2.62
N ASP A 491 -1.40 -1.27 2.67
CA ASP A 491 -0.58 -2.39 3.09
C ASP A 491 -0.96 -3.67 2.34
N LEU A 492 -0.13 -4.72 2.41
CA LEU A 492 -0.36 -5.98 1.70
C LEU A 492 -1.47 -6.83 2.33
N GLY A 493 -1.85 -6.60 3.60
CA GLY A 493 -2.95 -7.30 4.24
C GLY A 493 -4.31 -6.88 3.69
N ILE A 494 -4.57 -5.57 3.58
CA ILE A 494 -5.80 -5.08 2.95
C ILE A 494 -5.78 -5.27 1.43
N ALA A 495 -4.58 -5.29 0.81
CA ALA A 495 -4.44 -5.54 -0.62
C ALA A 495 -4.92 -6.93 -1.05
N GLU A 496 -4.95 -7.91 -0.16
CA GLU A 496 -5.52 -9.23 -0.45
C GLU A 496 -7.04 -9.21 -0.65
N ARG A 497 -7.69 -8.13 -0.16
CA ARG A 497 -9.14 -7.99 -0.05
C ARG A 497 -9.73 -6.85 -0.87
N THR A 498 -8.87 -5.99 -1.42
CA THR A 498 -9.29 -4.79 -2.15
C THR A 498 -8.64 -4.72 -3.54
N ASP A 499 -9.30 -3.99 -4.43
CA ASP A 499 -8.98 -3.96 -5.86
C ASP A 499 -8.37 -2.62 -6.29
N ARG A 500 -8.42 -1.60 -5.42
CA ARG A 500 -7.93 -0.24 -5.67
C ARG A 500 -7.60 0.46 -4.37
N PHE A 501 -6.68 1.43 -4.42
CA PHE A 501 -6.27 2.25 -3.28
C PHE A 501 -6.44 3.71 -3.59
N TRP A 502 -7.14 4.44 -2.73
CA TRP A 502 -7.13 5.88 -2.74
C TRP A 502 -5.83 6.37 -2.10
N THR A 503 -4.97 7.06 -2.86
CA THR A 503 -3.61 7.37 -2.42
C THR A 503 -3.51 8.62 -1.56
N SER A 504 -4.45 9.56 -1.73
CA SER A 504 -4.55 10.80 -0.96
C SER A 504 -5.87 11.52 -1.26
N ASP A 505 -6.42 12.21 -0.27
CA ASP A 505 -7.54 13.14 -0.48
C ASP A 505 -7.11 14.46 -1.15
N SER A 506 -5.81 14.68 -1.32
CA SER A 506 -5.32 15.80 -2.11
C SER A 506 -5.36 15.47 -3.60
N ASN A 507 -6.18 16.17 -4.37
CA ASN A 507 -6.17 16.14 -5.84
C ASN A 507 -5.30 17.22 -6.47
N ASP A 508 -4.47 17.91 -5.67
CA ASP A 508 -3.43 18.80 -6.17
C ASP A 508 -2.37 18.00 -6.96
N PRO A 509 -2.21 18.22 -8.26
CA PRO A 509 -1.34 17.41 -9.07
C PRO A 509 0.14 17.50 -8.67
N LEU A 510 0.57 18.62 -8.07
CA LEU A 510 1.95 18.77 -7.60
C LEU A 510 2.22 17.88 -6.38
N GLU A 511 1.29 17.80 -5.43
CA GLU A 511 1.40 16.88 -4.29
C GLU A 511 1.28 15.43 -4.76
N ARG A 512 0.35 15.16 -5.69
CA ARG A 512 0.15 13.82 -6.27
C ARG A 512 1.37 13.28 -7.00
N GLN A 513 2.17 14.11 -7.68
CA GLN A 513 3.43 13.68 -8.28
C GLN A 513 4.36 13.04 -7.24
N ARG A 514 4.45 13.62 -6.05
CA ARG A 514 5.28 13.08 -4.96
C ARG A 514 4.63 11.86 -4.30
N ILE A 515 3.36 11.95 -3.95
CA ILE A 515 2.61 10.90 -3.24
C ILE A 515 2.58 9.61 -4.07
N GLN A 516 2.22 9.70 -5.36
CA GLN A 516 2.11 8.54 -6.24
C GLN A 516 3.48 7.91 -6.52
N ARG A 517 4.54 8.71 -6.72
CA ARG A 517 5.91 8.21 -6.90
C ARG A 517 6.35 7.27 -5.78
N TRP A 518 6.09 7.66 -4.53
CA TRP A 518 6.54 6.89 -3.37
C TRP A 518 5.55 5.80 -2.95
N THR A 519 4.26 6.01 -3.14
CA THR A 519 3.25 4.95 -2.91
C THR A 519 3.43 3.79 -3.89
N SER A 520 3.83 4.10 -5.12
CA SER A 520 4.07 3.08 -6.13
C SER A 520 5.29 2.19 -5.88
N LEU A 521 6.10 2.43 -4.84
CA LEU A 521 7.11 1.44 -4.41
C LEU A 521 6.45 0.15 -3.89
N LEU A 522 5.32 0.27 -3.20
CA LEU A 522 4.60 -0.87 -2.67
C LEU A 522 3.50 -1.38 -3.61
N MET A 523 2.71 -0.47 -4.20
CA MET A 523 1.55 -0.81 -5.01
C MET A 523 1.78 -0.53 -6.50
N PRO A 524 1.44 -1.44 -7.42
CA PRO A 524 1.56 -1.19 -8.83
C PRO A 524 0.57 -0.12 -9.32
N PRO A 525 0.89 0.62 -10.39
CA PRO A 525 0.11 1.77 -10.86
C PRO A 525 -1.38 1.49 -11.05
N GLU A 526 -1.75 0.35 -11.58
CA GLU A 526 -3.14 -0.04 -11.85
C GLU A 526 -4.02 -0.13 -10.60
N LEU A 527 -3.42 -0.27 -9.43
CA LEU A 527 -4.15 -0.29 -8.16
C LEU A 527 -4.24 1.09 -7.50
N LEU A 528 -3.53 2.11 -8.01
CA LEU A 528 -3.47 3.44 -7.40
C LEU A 528 -4.49 4.39 -8.03
N GLY A 529 -5.50 4.80 -7.28
CA GLY A 529 -6.45 5.83 -7.68
C GLY A 529 -5.75 7.17 -7.92
N ALA A 530 -5.87 7.69 -9.14
CA ALA A 530 -5.28 8.96 -9.57
C ALA A 530 -6.33 9.80 -10.30
N HIS A 531 -6.81 10.86 -9.64
CA HIS A 531 -7.92 11.65 -10.15
C HIS A 531 -7.48 13.03 -10.65
N VAL A 532 -8.14 13.46 -11.73
CA VAL A 532 -8.11 14.84 -12.23
C VAL A 532 -9.09 15.66 -11.39
N GLY A 533 -8.59 16.48 -10.49
CA GLY A 533 -9.40 17.41 -9.69
C GLY A 533 -9.77 18.69 -10.46
N ALA A 534 -10.44 19.63 -9.79
CA ALA A 534 -10.75 20.97 -10.29
C ALA A 534 -9.48 21.76 -10.65
N ALA A 535 -9.62 22.81 -11.49
CA ALA A 535 -8.50 23.69 -11.86
C ALA A 535 -7.79 24.28 -10.64
N THR A 536 -8.57 24.67 -9.63
CA THR A 536 -8.07 25.06 -8.31
C THR A 536 -8.32 23.91 -7.33
N ALA A 537 -7.25 23.28 -6.86
CA ALA A 537 -7.33 22.16 -5.95
C ALA A 537 -7.94 22.56 -4.61
N HIS A 538 -8.96 21.83 -4.13
CA HIS A 538 -9.71 22.18 -2.92
C HIS A 538 -8.84 22.16 -1.65
N VAL A 539 -7.88 21.23 -1.56
CA VAL A 539 -7.02 21.06 -0.37
C VAL A 539 -5.97 22.17 -0.25
N THR A 540 -5.39 22.61 -1.36
CA THR A 540 -4.22 23.52 -1.36
C THR A 540 -4.52 24.92 -1.87
N GLY A 541 -5.63 25.11 -2.60
CA GLY A 541 -5.95 26.36 -3.30
C GLY A 541 -5.05 26.63 -4.52
N ARG A 542 -4.19 25.69 -4.91
CA ARG A 542 -3.30 25.83 -6.08
C ARG A 542 -4.06 25.63 -7.37
N THR A 543 -3.80 26.49 -8.35
CA THR A 543 -4.38 26.39 -9.70
C THR A 543 -3.39 25.75 -10.67
N SER A 544 -3.82 24.75 -11.41
CA SER A 544 -3.00 24.00 -12.38
C SER A 544 -3.72 23.79 -13.69
N SER A 545 -2.95 23.67 -14.78
CA SER A 545 -3.50 23.41 -16.11
C SER A 545 -4.14 22.02 -16.21
N ILE A 546 -5.07 21.85 -17.14
CA ILE A 546 -5.71 20.56 -17.40
C ILE A 546 -4.67 19.50 -17.81
N ASP A 547 -3.66 19.87 -18.59
CA ASP A 547 -2.60 18.96 -19.04
C ASP A 547 -1.76 18.45 -17.86
N PHE A 548 -1.36 19.33 -16.92
CA PHE A 548 -0.60 18.93 -15.74
C PHE A 548 -1.41 18.00 -14.83
N ARG A 549 -2.70 18.30 -14.62
CA ARG A 549 -3.62 17.45 -13.84
C ARG A 549 -3.78 16.06 -14.49
N ALA A 550 -4.04 16.02 -15.81
CA ALA A 550 -4.28 14.77 -16.54
C ALA A 550 -3.01 13.91 -16.66
N ILE A 551 -1.85 14.50 -17.01
CA ILE A 551 -0.59 13.76 -17.11
C ILE A 551 -0.18 13.20 -15.73
N THR A 552 -0.46 13.92 -14.64
CA THR A 552 -0.23 13.40 -13.28
C THR A 552 -1.10 12.19 -12.98
N ALA A 553 -2.34 12.15 -13.44
CA ALA A 553 -3.25 11.03 -13.26
C ALA A 553 -2.95 9.84 -14.20
N MET A 554 -2.18 10.06 -15.27
CA MET A 554 -1.93 9.05 -16.31
C MET A 554 -1.24 7.79 -15.77
N ILE A 555 -0.34 7.93 -14.79
CA ILE A 555 0.35 6.79 -14.18
C ILE A 555 -0.40 6.35 -12.93
N GLY A 556 -1.51 5.66 -13.15
CA GLY A 556 -2.40 5.16 -12.12
C GLY A 556 -3.70 4.63 -12.70
N SER A 557 -4.65 4.27 -11.85
CA SER A 557 -6.05 4.03 -12.20
C SER A 557 -6.73 5.40 -12.36
N PHE A 558 -6.81 5.85 -13.60
CA PHE A 558 -7.27 7.21 -13.96
C PHE A 558 -8.71 7.47 -13.52
N GLY A 559 -8.96 8.66 -13.00
CA GLY A 559 -10.30 9.09 -12.63
C GLY A 559 -10.45 10.60 -12.59
N ILE A 560 -11.61 11.04 -12.14
CA ILE A 560 -12.01 12.43 -12.04
C ILE A 560 -12.67 12.65 -10.69
N GLU A 561 -12.33 13.74 -10.03
CA GLU A 561 -12.98 14.21 -8.82
C GLU A 561 -13.17 15.72 -8.94
N TRP A 562 -14.13 16.11 -9.76
CA TRP A 562 -14.38 17.47 -10.17
C TRP A 562 -15.85 17.66 -10.60
N ASP A 563 -16.45 18.78 -10.26
CA ASP A 563 -17.74 19.18 -10.80
C ASP A 563 -17.62 19.58 -12.29
N LEU A 564 -17.79 18.61 -13.17
CA LEU A 564 -17.69 18.81 -14.63
C LEU A 564 -18.74 19.76 -15.19
N ARG A 565 -19.78 20.11 -14.45
CA ARG A 565 -20.77 21.12 -14.84
C ARG A 565 -20.15 22.51 -14.87
N GLN A 566 -19.11 22.74 -14.03
CA GLN A 566 -18.34 23.99 -13.97
C GLN A 566 -17.18 24.03 -14.94
N ALA A 567 -16.84 22.89 -15.57
CA ALA A 567 -15.76 22.84 -16.54
C ALA A 567 -16.11 23.62 -17.82
N THR A 568 -15.15 24.38 -18.33
CA THR A 568 -15.31 25.07 -19.62
C THR A 568 -15.39 24.07 -20.77
N PRO A 569 -16.00 24.42 -21.91
CA PRO A 569 -16.01 23.57 -23.12
C PRO A 569 -14.62 23.13 -23.56
N HIS A 570 -13.61 23.99 -23.40
CA HIS A 570 -12.22 23.68 -23.73
C HIS A 570 -11.65 22.63 -22.78
N GLU A 571 -11.89 22.75 -21.45
CA GLU A 571 -11.43 21.77 -20.48
C GLU A 571 -12.11 20.41 -20.66
N ARG A 572 -13.41 20.36 -20.96
CA ARG A 572 -14.13 19.11 -21.27
C ARG A 572 -13.53 18.44 -22.51
N ALA A 573 -13.30 19.18 -23.58
CA ALA A 573 -12.71 18.64 -24.80
C ALA A 573 -11.27 18.13 -24.56
N ALA A 574 -10.44 18.87 -23.81
CA ALA A 574 -9.10 18.43 -23.43
C ALA A 574 -9.14 17.17 -22.55
N LEU A 575 -10.05 17.10 -21.58
CA LEU A 575 -10.25 15.94 -20.72
C LEU A 575 -10.67 14.70 -21.52
N THR A 576 -11.60 14.84 -22.46
CA THR A 576 -12.00 13.76 -23.38
C THR A 576 -10.80 13.23 -24.15
N GLY A 577 -9.94 14.12 -24.65
CA GLY A 577 -8.71 13.74 -25.35
C GLY A 577 -7.75 12.97 -24.45
N TRP A 578 -7.53 13.42 -23.21
CA TRP A 578 -6.67 12.74 -22.25
C TRP A 578 -7.22 11.38 -21.79
N ILE A 579 -8.54 11.26 -21.60
CA ILE A 579 -9.21 9.98 -21.32
C ILE A 579 -9.00 9.01 -22.47
N SER A 580 -9.16 9.47 -23.72
CA SER A 580 -8.93 8.64 -24.91
C SER A 580 -7.49 8.12 -24.98
N GLU A 581 -6.50 8.97 -24.67
CA GLU A 581 -5.10 8.55 -24.59
C GLU A 581 -4.84 7.58 -23.43
N PHE A 582 -5.45 7.81 -22.26
CA PHE A 582 -5.36 6.84 -21.15
C PHE A 582 -5.92 5.47 -21.55
N VAL A 583 -7.12 5.41 -22.12
CA VAL A 583 -7.76 4.17 -22.56
C VAL A 583 -6.89 3.43 -23.58
N ARG A 584 -6.26 4.16 -24.51
CA ARG A 584 -5.31 3.58 -25.47
C ARG A 584 -4.05 3.02 -24.82
N LEU A 585 -3.50 3.72 -23.83
CA LEU A 585 -2.25 3.36 -23.13
C LEU A 585 -2.49 2.44 -21.91
N ARG A 586 -3.72 2.31 -21.44
CA ARG A 586 -4.11 1.55 -20.24
C ARG A 586 -3.52 0.12 -20.19
N PRO A 587 -3.55 -0.68 -21.29
CA PRO A 587 -2.95 -2.03 -21.23
C PRO A 587 -1.44 -2.03 -20.94
N LEU A 588 -0.71 -0.99 -21.38
CA LEU A 588 0.70 -0.82 -21.07
C LEU A 588 0.89 -0.36 -19.63
N ILE A 589 0.09 0.60 -19.15
CA ILE A 589 0.18 1.15 -17.80
C ILE A 589 -0.08 0.06 -16.74
N GLU A 590 -1.05 -0.81 -16.99
CA GLU A 590 -1.47 -1.85 -16.06
C GLU A 590 -0.54 -3.07 -16.01
N ARG A 591 0.16 -3.37 -17.09
CA ARG A 591 0.99 -4.58 -17.19
C ARG A 591 2.48 -4.28 -17.31
N GLY A 592 2.84 -3.06 -17.62
CA GLY A 592 4.22 -2.66 -17.81
C GLY A 592 4.99 -2.57 -16.49
N ARG A 593 6.30 -2.60 -16.60
CA ARG A 593 7.22 -2.41 -15.49
C ARG A 593 7.49 -0.92 -15.30
N LEU A 594 7.24 -0.43 -14.09
CA LEU A 594 7.50 0.96 -13.73
C LEU A 594 8.97 1.15 -13.36
N HIS A 595 9.59 2.17 -13.94
CA HIS A 595 10.92 2.66 -13.61
C HIS A 595 10.83 4.14 -13.23
N ARG A 596 11.32 4.49 -12.04
CA ARG A 596 11.40 5.87 -11.55
C ARG A 596 12.77 6.41 -11.91
N LEU A 597 12.79 7.42 -12.77
CA LEU A 597 14.04 7.92 -13.33
C LEU A 597 14.72 8.86 -12.33
N GLU A 598 16.04 8.76 -12.23
CA GLU A 598 16.87 9.72 -11.50
C GLU A 598 16.95 11.02 -12.29
N SER A 599 16.69 12.12 -11.61
CA SER A 599 16.67 13.46 -12.17
C SER A 599 17.01 14.48 -11.09
N GLU A 600 17.18 15.74 -11.44
CA GLU A 600 17.34 16.79 -10.43
C GLU A 600 16.07 16.94 -9.57
N PRO A 601 16.18 17.44 -8.32
CA PRO A 601 15.07 17.47 -7.35
C PRO A 601 13.81 18.21 -7.83
N ALA A 602 13.96 19.15 -8.76
CA ALA A 602 12.86 19.91 -9.34
C ALA A 602 12.04 19.12 -10.39
N ILE A 603 12.49 17.93 -10.78
CA ILE A 603 11.88 17.12 -11.84
C ILE A 603 11.51 15.75 -11.31
N ILE A 604 10.30 15.32 -11.60
CA ILE A 604 9.86 13.94 -11.40
C ILE A 604 9.65 13.32 -12.78
N ALA A 605 10.35 12.23 -13.04
CA ALA A 605 10.21 11.48 -14.27
C ALA A 605 10.11 9.98 -14.00
N GLN A 606 9.35 9.28 -14.82
CA GLN A 606 9.15 7.83 -14.70
C GLN A 606 8.75 7.24 -16.05
N THR A 607 9.06 5.96 -16.23
CA THR A 607 8.76 5.22 -17.46
C THR A 607 8.03 3.93 -17.10
N ILE A 608 7.01 3.57 -17.88
CA ILE A 608 6.42 2.23 -17.87
C ILE A 608 6.80 1.54 -19.17
N VAL A 609 7.38 0.35 -19.07
CA VAL A 609 7.90 -0.41 -20.22
C VAL A 609 7.18 -1.75 -20.31
N SER A 610 6.72 -2.12 -21.50
CA SER A 610 6.11 -3.44 -21.76
C SER A 610 7.10 -4.59 -21.50
N ALA A 611 6.57 -5.78 -21.21
CA ALA A 611 7.41 -6.95 -20.91
C ALA A 611 8.35 -7.34 -22.06
N ASP A 612 7.92 -7.14 -23.31
CA ASP A 612 8.72 -7.38 -24.53
C ASP A 612 9.66 -6.21 -24.86
N ARG A 613 9.64 -5.13 -24.06
CA ARG A 613 10.42 -3.90 -24.24
C ARG A 613 10.20 -3.18 -25.57
N ARG A 614 9.10 -3.47 -26.26
CA ARG A 614 8.78 -2.85 -27.56
C ARG A 614 7.95 -1.59 -27.46
N HIS A 615 7.28 -1.37 -26.34
CA HIS A 615 6.42 -0.23 -26.09
C HIS A 615 6.71 0.34 -24.70
N ALA A 616 6.84 1.65 -24.63
CA ALA A 616 7.00 2.35 -23.36
C ALA A 616 6.27 3.70 -23.38
N VAL A 617 5.90 4.14 -22.18
CA VAL A 617 5.38 5.49 -21.94
C VAL A 617 6.17 6.13 -20.81
N ALA A 618 6.55 7.40 -20.97
CA ALA A 618 7.27 8.16 -19.96
C ALA A 618 6.53 9.46 -19.61
N THR A 619 6.55 9.84 -18.34
CA THR A 619 6.11 11.16 -17.87
C THR A 619 7.31 11.95 -17.37
N ILE A 620 7.31 13.24 -17.66
CA ILE A 620 8.24 14.23 -17.11
C ILE A 620 7.39 15.36 -16.53
N ALA A 621 7.58 15.66 -15.26
CA ALA A 621 6.89 16.75 -14.56
C ALA A 621 7.89 17.66 -13.86
N THR A 622 7.81 18.97 -14.09
CA THR A 622 8.59 19.96 -13.37
C THR A 622 7.79 20.43 -12.15
N ILE A 623 8.31 20.11 -10.97
CA ILE A 623 7.62 20.34 -9.69
C ILE A 623 8.14 21.58 -8.94
N ASP A 624 9.28 22.10 -9.34
CA ASP A 624 9.92 23.30 -8.81
C ASP A 624 10.79 23.95 -9.89
N SER A 625 11.45 25.04 -9.59
CA SER A 625 12.39 25.70 -10.50
C SER A 625 13.67 24.86 -10.63
N PRO A 626 14.00 24.32 -11.83
CA PRO A 626 15.23 23.58 -12.02
C PRO A 626 16.48 24.43 -11.81
N ALA A 627 17.53 23.84 -11.28
CA ALA A 627 18.82 24.53 -11.10
C ALA A 627 19.50 24.84 -12.44
N HIS A 628 19.24 24.05 -13.47
CA HIS A 628 19.83 24.19 -14.80
C HIS A 628 18.75 24.17 -15.89
N LEU A 629 18.91 25.00 -16.93
CA LEU A 629 18.02 25.08 -18.09
C LEU A 629 18.86 25.08 -19.39
N PRO A 630 18.65 24.07 -20.29
CA PRO A 630 17.91 22.86 -20.03
C PRO A 630 18.58 22.02 -18.93
N GLY A 631 17.81 21.20 -18.23
CA GLY A 631 18.34 20.23 -17.30
C GLY A 631 19.17 19.14 -17.98
N PRO A 632 19.79 18.21 -17.20
CA PRO A 632 20.52 17.07 -17.77
C PRO A 632 19.58 16.20 -18.61
N ALA A 633 20.16 15.53 -19.64
CA ALA A 633 19.39 14.60 -20.47
C ALA A 633 18.75 13.48 -19.62
N LEU A 634 17.52 13.13 -19.94
CA LEU A 634 16.73 12.14 -19.23
C LEU A 634 17.10 10.73 -19.72
N ARG A 635 17.78 9.95 -18.91
CA ARG A 635 18.07 8.54 -19.20
C ARG A 635 16.84 7.69 -18.95
N LEU A 636 16.43 6.94 -19.99
CA LEU A 636 15.20 6.13 -19.97
C LEU A 636 15.57 4.67 -19.65
N ALA A 637 15.22 4.22 -18.45
CA ALA A 637 15.48 2.86 -17.99
C ALA A 637 14.49 1.84 -18.58
N GLY A 638 14.89 0.57 -18.63
CA GLY A 638 14.03 -0.56 -18.97
C GLY A 638 13.91 -0.88 -20.47
N LEU A 639 14.38 -0.01 -21.36
CA LEU A 639 14.34 -0.21 -22.81
C LEU A 639 15.32 -1.30 -23.27
N ASP A 640 15.10 -1.86 -24.46
CA ASP A 640 16.05 -2.74 -25.13
C ASP A 640 17.17 -1.92 -25.77
N PRO A 641 18.42 -2.02 -25.33
CA PRO A 641 19.52 -1.25 -25.91
C PRO A 641 19.81 -1.61 -27.36
N ALA A 642 19.42 -2.79 -27.83
CA ALA A 642 19.61 -3.22 -29.21
C ALA A 642 18.54 -2.70 -30.19
N ALA A 643 17.40 -2.24 -29.68
CA ALA A 643 16.29 -1.73 -30.49
C ALA A 643 16.47 -0.24 -30.83
N SER A 644 15.77 0.21 -31.87
CA SER A 644 15.55 1.62 -32.15
C SER A 644 14.10 1.98 -31.86
N TYR A 645 13.89 3.12 -31.20
CA TYR A 645 12.56 3.57 -30.81
C TYR A 645 12.16 4.84 -31.53
N ARG A 646 10.93 4.85 -32.05
CA ARG A 646 10.26 6.09 -32.41
C ARG A 646 9.80 6.74 -31.11
N VAL A 647 10.30 7.94 -30.85
CA VAL A 647 9.96 8.75 -29.67
C VAL A 647 9.05 9.89 -30.10
N ALA A 648 7.90 10.00 -29.47
CA ALA A 648 6.92 11.05 -29.79
C ALA A 648 6.27 11.58 -28.50
N ARG A 649 6.00 12.89 -28.49
CA ARG A 649 5.15 13.49 -27.46
C ARG A 649 3.69 13.07 -27.69
N VAL A 650 3.03 12.62 -26.63
CA VAL A 650 1.58 12.36 -26.63
C VAL A 650 0.87 13.65 -26.23
N ARG A 651 -0.08 14.06 -27.06
CA ARG A 651 -0.84 15.29 -26.86
C ARG A 651 -2.19 15.20 -27.55
N PRO A 652 -3.32 15.41 -26.82
CA PRO A 652 -4.62 15.57 -27.46
C PRO A 652 -4.63 16.76 -28.45
N GLU A 653 -5.38 16.66 -29.53
CA GLU A 653 -5.46 17.71 -30.55
C GLU A 653 -5.93 19.08 -30.00
N VAL A 654 -6.76 19.03 -28.95
CA VAL A 654 -7.36 20.23 -28.32
C VAL A 654 -6.46 20.84 -27.24
N ALA A 655 -5.39 20.14 -26.82
CA ALA A 655 -4.49 20.64 -25.78
C ALA A 655 -3.81 21.93 -26.25
N ALA A 656 -3.96 23.02 -25.49
CA ALA A 656 -3.30 24.28 -25.78
C ALA A 656 -1.79 24.08 -25.80
N ASP A 657 -1.13 24.49 -26.87
CA ASP A 657 0.32 24.63 -26.84
C ASP A 657 0.62 25.87 -25.99
N PRO A 658 1.24 25.72 -24.82
CA PRO A 658 1.77 26.88 -24.14
C PRO A 658 2.68 27.52 -25.15
N THR A 659 2.38 28.76 -25.55
CA THR A 659 3.19 29.58 -26.43
C THR A 659 4.54 29.83 -25.81
N SER A 660 5.34 28.75 -25.73
CA SER A 660 6.71 28.83 -25.32
C SER A 660 7.48 29.51 -26.42
N THR A 661 7.89 30.75 -26.21
CA THR A 661 8.90 31.44 -27.00
C THR A 661 10.26 30.77 -26.91
N ARG A 662 10.39 29.69 -26.14
CA ARG A 662 11.61 28.93 -25.89
C ARG A 662 11.79 27.85 -26.96
N ARG A 663 12.99 27.74 -27.49
CA ARG A 663 13.36 26.66 -28.39
C ARG A 663 13.35 25.34 -27.63
N GLN A 664 12.46 24.46 -28.00
CA GLN A 664 12.38 23.10 -27.50
C GLN A 664 13.31 22.16 -28.29
N PRO A 665 13.72 20.99 -27.75
CA PRO A 665 14.35 19.94 -28.53
C PRO A 665 13.47 19.50 -29.71
N ASP A 666 14.05 19.17 -30.85
CA ASP A 666 13.32 18.82 -32.07
C ASP A 666 12.30 17.69 -31.85
N TRP A 667 12.66 16.66 -31.07
CA TRP A 667 11.78 15.54 -30.74
C TRP A 667 10.50 15.92 -29.97
N TRP A 668 10.47 17.10 -29.33
CA TRP A 668 9.31 17.59 -28.62
C TRP A 668 8.19 18.03 -29.57
N SER A 669 8.57 18.48 -30.76
CA SER A 669 7.64 18.96 -31.80
C SER A 669 7.40 17.90 -32.87
N GLU A 670 8.43 17.14 -33.24
CA GLU A 670 8.40 16.12 -34.28
C GLU A 670 8.97 14.79 -33.79
N ALA A 671 8.23 13.70 -34.05
CA ALA A 671 8.71 12.37 -33.66
C ALA A 671 10.08 12.05 -34.25
N GLY A 672 10.99 11.58 -33.40
CA GLY A 672 12.34 11.18 -33.80
C GLY A 672 12.61 9.70 -33.58
N VAL A 673 13.62 9.16 -34.26
CA VAL A 673 14.10 7.78 -34.05
C VAL A 673 15.40 7.81 -33.26
N TRP A 674 15.43 7.04 -32.16
CA TRP A 674 16.54 6.99 -31.23
C TRP A 674 16.96 5.56 -30.93
N PRO A 675 18.26 5.22 -30.98
CA PRO A 675 18.73 3.92 -30.50
C PRO A 675 18.45 3.74 -29.00
N GLY A 676 17.99 2.56 -28.59
CA GLY A 676 17.71 2.26 -27.19
C GLY A 676 18.92 2.45 -26.26
N ALA A 677 20.12 2.06 -26.73
CA ALA A 677 21.36 2.31 -25.98
C ALA A 677 21.63 3.81 -25.75
N VAL A 678 21.33 4.67 -26.73
CA VAL A 678 21.47 6.13 -26.58
C VAL A 678 20.46 6.67 -25.56
N LEU A 679 19.21 6.21 -25.61
CA LEU A 679 18.17 6.60 -24.65
C LEU A 679 18.53 6.18 -23.21
N ALA A 680 19.16 5.00 -23.04
CA ALA A 680 19.54 4.48 -21.73
C ALA A 680 20.80 5.16 -21.16
N GLU A 681 21.83 5.40 -21.99
CA GLU A 681 23.15 5.84 -21.50
C GLU A 681 23.36 7.35 -21.63
N VAL A 682 22.96 7.93 -22.76
CA VAL A 682 23.10 9.37 -23.02
C VAL A 682 21.85 10.14 -22.59
N GLY A 683 20.70 9.56 -22.82
CA GLY A 683 19.40 10.11 -22.49
C GLY A 683 18.77 10.96 -23.60
N LEU A 684 17.51 11.32 -23.35
CA LEU A 684 16.72 12.20 -24.21
C LEU A 684 16.95 13.65 -23.79
N PRO A 685 17.26 14.58 -24.70
CA PRO A 685 17.41 16.00 -24.35
C PRO A 685 16.15 16.53 -23.65
N MET A 686 16.36 17.17 -22.49
CA MET A 686 15.24 17.65 -21.69
C MET A 686 14.48 18.79 -22.37
N PRO A 687 13.14 18.76 -22.38
CA PRO A 687 12.34 19.92 -22.76
C PRO A 687 12.44 21.00 -21.67
N ILE A 688 12.24 22.26 -22.05
CA ILE A 688 12.20 23.37 -21.11
C ILE A 688 10.78 23.51 -20.58
N LEU A 689 10.51 22.93 -19.42
CA LEU A 689 9.23 22.98 -18.72
C LEU A 689 9.32 23.95 -17.53
N ARG A 690 8.25 24.73 -17.31
CA ARG A 690 8.09 25.56 -16.11
C ARG A 690 7.58 24.71 -14.95
N PRO A 691 7.70 25.17 -13.71
CA PRO A 691 7.01 24.54 -12.58
C PRO A 691 5.51 24.35 -12.90
N GLN A 692 4.99 23.15 -12.59
CA GLN A 692 3.63 22.70 -12.92
C GLN A 692 3.35 22.54 -14.44
N GLU A 693 4.39 22.27 -15.21
CA GLU A 693 4.24 21.76 -16.57
C GLU A 693 4.72 20.30 -16.63
N ALA A 694 4.10 19.51 -17.47
CA ALA A 694 4.44 18.11 -17.67
C ALA A 694 4.36 17.70 -19.15
N GLY A 695 5.02 16.63 -19.49
CA GLY A 695 4.96 15.97 -20.78
C GLY A 695 4.74 14.48 -20.67
N LEU A 696 3.95 13.94 -21.58
CA LEU A 696 3.76 12.51 -21.79
C LEU A 696 4.45 12.13 -23.09
N ILE A 697 5.24 11.06 -23.06
CA ILE A 697 6.09 10.60 -24.18
C ILE A 697 5.78 9.15 -24.45
N GLU A 698 5.60 8.79 -25.69
CA GLU A 698 5.44 7.41 -26.12
C GLU A 698 6.65 6.96 -26.92
N LEU A 699 7.10 5.73 -26.66
CA LEU A 699 8.22 5.09 -27.33
C LEU A 699 7.76 3.76 -27.92
N VAL A 700 7.94 3.60 -29.20
CA VAL A 700 7.56 2.37 -29.93
C VAL A 700 8.78 1.85 -30.68
N ALA A 701 9.16 0.59 -30.42
CA ALA A 701 10.27 -0.06 -31.14
C ALA A 701 9.90 -0.28 -32.61
N LEU A 702 10.86 -0.03 -33.47
CA LEU A 702 10.73 -0.18 -34.92
C LEU A 702 10.95 -1.62 -35.38
#